data_d5a0fb3082ba8c02e194e2bd6b55e884
#
_entry.id   d5a0fb3082ba8c02e194e2bd6b55e884
#
_cell.length_a   1.000
_cell.length_b   1.000
_cell.length_c   1.000
_cell.angle_alpha   90.00
_cell.angle_beta   90.00
_cell.angle_gamma   90.00
#
_symmetry.space_group_name_H-M   'P 1'
#
loop_
_entity.id
_entity.type
_entity.pdbx_description
1 polymer ?
#
loop_
_entity_poly.entity_id
_entity_poly.type
_entity_poly.pdbx_seq_one_letter_code
_entity_poly.pdbx_strand_id
1 'polypeptide(L)'
;VQSIQLYIEGQRVDMFKDESVSITQSIQNVKDIAKVFTEFTKTFTLPASKANNKIFKHYYNFDITGGFDARTKKDSTLELNYLPFKKGKIKLEGVDLQNRKPKSYRITFFGNTVTLKDLLGEDKLSALTSLNSLNETFASSDIKTALQRNPASNDVVAPIITHTKRLFYDSGDNTQNTGNLYYGSGQKHGLVWDELKYAIRVHKIIEAIEDRYGITFSTDFFNTSNNVYNDLFMWLHRKKGIVSGGTQVASFTNLVNGWTIGSGTTVPSGRPPASRMTTTSTLQWTTPQGALGTSFTLLLSRTTSNPYDISITRGGVEIYSESNITDTSKSINLTSYITNFATYNVTLTYTSVLTFTNIQWTTQYFQSGQGNTVTIHDTGSYIATADFEFVISEQIPEIKVIDFLTGLFKMFNLTTFVEEDGTIYIDTLDNFYTNKKSISTAYDISEFVDVKSSQVNVALPYREVSFSYEDTDTFLAATHNQLFGQEWAETDYTQTDDDGNIVDGSLYGVVAPFGHPKYERLIDINTESQTDIQWGWSVDDNQDSYIGKPLLFYPIYTNPSETISFIDFVDANGNYTNHSAITGSVNMPSNSVSFSSGTSTANINFKLEKNEYTGDSSFTGTLFQNYYSTYITNVFNTKNRLTKVKAYLPLRILLNFTLADRFDINGKRYKINSIETNLATGESNIELLNEL
;
A
#
# COMPACT_ATOMS: atom_id res chain seq x y z
N VAL A 1 -2.10 50.34 9.62
CA VAL A 1 -2.59 49.20 10.44
C VAL A 1 -3.75 48.59 9.68
N GLN A 2 -3.65 47.29 9.40
CA GLN A 2 -4.69 46.54 8.72
C GLN A 2 -5.77 46.13 9.72
N SER A 3 -7.04 46.15 9.31
CA SER A 3 -8.13 45.70 10.15
C SER A 3 -8.31 44.19 9.97
N ILE A 4 -8.16 43.42 11.05
CA ILE A 4 -8.33 41.98 11.05
C ILE A 4 -9.76 41.67 11.49
N GLN A 5 -10.48 40.84 10.73
CA GLN A 5 -11.77 40.28 11.09
C GLN A 5 -11.68 38.79 11.18
N LEU A 6 -12.18 38.22 12.27
CA LEU A 6 -12.28 36.77 12.47
C LEU A 6 -13.75 36.39 12.62
N TYR A 7 -14.15 35.32 11.89
CA TYR A 7 -15.47 34.75 12.01
C TYR A 7 -15.33 33.29 12.47
N ILE A 8 -16.13 32.86 13.43
CA ILE A 8 -16.22 31.47 13.92
C ILE A 8 -17.62 30.98 13.64
N GLU A 9 -17.76 29.90 12.87
CA GLU A 9 -19.07 29.36 12.42
C GLU A 9 -19.98 30.48 11.86
N GLY A 10 -19.39 31.40 11.08
CA GLY A 10 -20.09 32.54 10.46
C GLY A 10 -20.38 33.72 11.43
N GLN A 11 -20.03 33.62 12.69
CA GLN A 11 -20.26 34.68 13.68
C GLN A 11 -18.99 35.53 13.85
N ARG A 12 -19.11 36.83 13.69
CA ARG A 12 -18.01 37.77 13.86
C ARG A 12 -17.56 37.83 15.35
N VAL A 13 -16.25 37.74 15.54
CA VAL A 13 -15.60 37.79 16.85
C VAL A 13 -15.12 39.19 17.16
N ASP A 14 -15.30 39.62 18.40
CA ASP A 14 -14.67 40.85 18.88
C ASP A 14 -13.18 40.62 19.15
N MET A 15 -12.32 41.51 18.68
CA MET A 15 -10.87 41.47 18.88
C MET A 15 -10.39 42.62 19.72
N PHE A 16 -9.27 42.46 20.42
CA PHE A 16 -8.58 43.60 21.03
C PHE A 16 -8.01 44.50 19.92
N LYS A 17 -7.99 45.84 20.18
CA LYS A 17 -7.48 46.81 19.19
C LYS A 17 -5.99 46.62 18.90
N ASP A 18 -5.24 46.18 19.88
CA ASP A 18 -3.78 46.06 19.83
C ASP A 18 -3.32 44.60 19.77
N GLU A 19 -4.23 43.66 19.45
CA GLU A 19 -3.87 42.25 19.36
C GLU A 19 -3.01 41.99 18.13
N SER A 20 -1.90 41.29 18.35
CA SER A 20 -0.97 40.90 17.31
C SER A 20 -1.30 39.50 16.85
N VAL A 21 -1.82 39.34 15.65
CA VAL A 21 -2.06 38.05 15.01
C VAL A 21 -0.96 37.82 14.00
N SER A 22 -0.06 36.86 14.28
CA SER A 22 0.99 36.46 13.35
C SER A 22 0.66 35.11 12.73
N ILE A 23 0.82 35.00 11.41
CA ILE A 23 0.71 33.77 10.66
C ILE A 23 2.08 33.31 10.18
N THR A 24 2.36 32.03 10.32
CA THR A 24 3.61 31.42 9.85
C THR A 24 3.30 30.53 8.66
N GLN A 25 4.08 30.68 7.60
CA GLN A 25 4.05 29.84 6.40
C GLN A 25 5.48 29.38 6.10
N SER A 26 5.66 28.11 5.81
CA SER A 26 6.98 27.57 5.48
C SER A 26 6.85 26.43 4.48
N ILE A 27 7.87 26.16 3.70
CA ILE A 27 7.92 25.00 2.83
C ILE A 27 8.23 23.75 3.64
N GLN A 28 7.50 22.68 3.37
CA GLN A 28 7.67 21.42 4.07
C GLN A 28 8.99 20.74 3.70
N ASN A 29 9.68 20.28 4.71
CA ASN A 29 10.78 19.35 4.50
C ASN A 29 10.23 17.93 4.27
N VAL A 30 10.69 17.27 3.24
CA VAL A 30 10.38 15.88 2.90
C VAL A 30 10.58 14.89 4.06
N LYS A 31 11.39 15.27 5.04
CA LYS A 31 11.66 14.44 6.23
C LYS A 31 10.46 14.27 7.15
N ASP A 32 9.47 15.15 7.11
CA ASP A 32 8.35 15.16 8.05
C ASP A 32 7.03 15.61 7.39
N ILE A 33 6.42 14.71 6.61
CA ILE A 33 5.11 14.98 5.99
C ILE A 33 3.95 14.92 6.99
N ALA A 34 4.18 14.42 8.19
CA ALA A 34 3.16 14.43 9.23
C ALA A 34 2.75 15.86 9.60
N LYS A 35 3.61 16.83 9.29
CA LYS A 35 3.32 18.26 9.33
C LYS A 35 3.08 18.78 7.92
N VAL A 36 2.00 18.38 7.29
CA VAL A 36 1.51 19.08 6.09
C VAL A 36 1.35 20.56 6.45
N PHE A 37 1.80 21.46 5.53
CA PHE A 37 1.78 22.87 5.73
C PHE A 37 0.52 23.32 6.39
N THR A 38 0.68 23.76 7.59
CA THR A 38 -0.32 24.51 8.29
C THR A 38 0.14 25.95 8.30
N GLU A 39 -0.54 26.76 7.52
CA GLU A 39 -0.62 28.15 7.91
C GLU A 39 -1.26 28.17 9.29
N PHE A 40 -0.52 28.53 10.32
CA PHE A 40 -1.05 28.62 11.67
C PHE A 40 -0.67 29.96 12.30
N THR A 41 -1.54 30.45 13.17
CA THR A 41 -1.19 31.60 14.00
C THR A 41 -0.49 31.13 15.27
N LYS A 42 0.36 31.99 15.86
CA LYS A 42 0.64 31.89 17.28
C LYS A 42 -0.67 32.05 18.04
N THR A 43 -0.75 31.44 19.21
CA THR A 43 -1.92 31.65 20.08
C THR A 43 -2.07 33.16 20.37
N PHE A 44 -3.25 33.67 20.14
CA PHE A 44 -3.60 35.06 20.39
C PHE A 44 -4.87 35.15 21.24
N THR A 45 -5.21 36.33 21.70
CA THR A 45 -6.28 36.52 22.69
C THR A 45 -7.46 37.31 22.13
N LEU A 46 -8.64 36.93 22.58
CA LEU A 46 -9.89 37.61 22.30
C LEU A 46 -10.51 38.13 23.61
N PRO A 47 -11.08 39.36 23.64
CA PRO A 47 -11.73 39.83 24.83
C PRO A 47 -12.93 38.97 25.21
N ALA A 48 -13.17 38.80 26.51
CA ALA A 48 -14.40 38.13 26.99
C ALA A 48 -15.59 39.10 26.90
N SER A 49 -15.87 39.56 25.68
CA SER A 49 -17.02 40.42 25.39
C SER A 49 -18.32 39.63 25.44
N LYS A 50 -19.46 40.31 25.40
CA LYS A 50 -20.78 39.68 25.37
C LYS A 50 -20.94 38.79 24.11
N ALA A 51 -20.40 39.23 22.96
CA ALA A 51 -20.44 38.46 21.73
C ALA A 51 -19.57 37.19 21.83
N ASN A 52 -18.31 37.34 22.25
CA ASN A 52 -17.38 36.19 22.38
C ASN A 52 -17.83 35.20 23.44
N ASN A 53 -18.36 35.68 24.59
CA ASN A 53 -18.94 34.81 25.60
C ASN A 53 -20.09 33.94 25.04
N LYS A 54 -20.91 34.50 24.14
CA LYS A 54 -21.98 33.75 23.47
C LYS A 54 -21.41 32.73 22.48
N ILE A 55 -20.41 33.10 21.68
CA ILE A 55 -19.77 32.20 20.69
C ILE A 55 -19.12 31.02 21.41
N PHE A 56 -18.35 31.28 22.46
CA PHE A 56 -17.69 30.25 23.25
C PHE A 56 -18.58 29.63 24.32
N LYS A 57 -19.90 29.93 24.29
CA LYS A 57 -20.91 29.38 25.21
C LYS A 57 -20.49 29.41 26.66
N HIS A 58 -19.85 30.49 27.07
CA HIS A 58 -19.36 30.70 28.45
C HIS A 58 -18.49 29.54 28.95
N TYR A 59 -17.57 29.04 28.12
CA TYR A 59 -16.71 27.87 28.36
C TYR A 59 -16.05 27.83 29.75
N TYR A 60 -15.80 28.99 30.36
CA TYR A 60 -15.25 29.10 31.72
C TYR A 60 -16.20 28.62 32.82
N ASN A 61 -17.47 28.41 32.52
CA ASN A 61 -18.47 27.94 33.47
C ASN A 61 -18.81 26.44 33.20
N PHE A 62 -18.29 25.57 34.05
CA PHE A 62 -18.45 24.12 33.91
C PHE A 62 -19.88 23.62 34.20
N ASP A 63 -20.76 24.45 34.79
CA ASP A 63 -22.16 24.09 35.08
C ASP A 63 -23.07 24.15 33.85
N ILE A 64 -22.56 24.67 32.69
CA ILE A 64 -23.38 24.82 31.49
C ILE A 64 -23.45 23.50 30.71
N THR A 65 -24.63 22.94 30.58
CA THR A 65 -24.91 21.79 29.72
C THR A 65 -24.89 22.22 28.26
N GLY A 66 -24.21 21.47 27.37
CA GLY A 66 -24.08 21.80 25.95
C GLY A 66 -23.14 22.96 25.66
N GLY A 67 -22.12 23.15 26.50
CA GLY A 67 -21.07 24.16 26.37
C GLY A 67 -20.27 24.03 25.06
N PHE A 68 -19.32 24.93 24.87
CA PHE A 68 -18.38 24.89 23.76
C PHE A 68 -17.42 23.71 23.94
N ASP A 69 -17.30 22.84 22.92
CA ASP A 69 -16.33 21.76 22.96
C ASP A 69 -14.97 22.24 22.46
N ALA A 70 -14.06 22.52 23.40
CA ALA A 70 -12.71 22.97 23.13
C ALA A 70 -11.77 21.86 22.60
N ARG A 71 -12.21 20.60 22.61
CA ARG A 71 -11.47 19.46 22.07
C ARG A 71 -11.56 19.40 20.55
N THR A 72 -12.58 20.05 19.98
CA THR A 72 -12.82 20.09 18.53
C THR A 72 -12.46 21.45 17.94
N LYS A 73 -11.89 21.41 16.74
CA LYS A 73 -11.65 22.63 15.95
C LYS A 73 -12.98 23.10 15.34
N LYS A 74 -13.21 24.42 15.27
CA LYS A 74 -14.41 25.05 14.70
C LYS A 74 -14.08 25.81 13.44
N ASP A 75 -14.96 25.74 12.43
CA ASP A 75 -14.76 26.43 11.17
C ASP A 75 -14.66 27.95 11.39
N SER A 76 -13.72 28.55 10.69
CA SER A 76 -13.45 29.98 10.83
C SER A 76 -12.92 30.59 9.55
N THR A 77 -13.16 31.89 9.41
CA THR A 77 -12.65 32.71 8.29
C THR A 77 -11.93 33.89 8.83
N LEU A 78 -10.76 34.17 8.29
CA LEU A 78 -9.94 35.33 8.59
C LEU A 78 -9.99 36.27 7.39
N GLU A 79 -10.32 37.55 7.65
CA GLU A 79 -10.35 38.61 6.65
C GLU A 79 -9.38 39.73 7.03
N LEU A 80 -8.78 40.36 6.02
CA LEU A 80 -7.94 41.54 6.15
C LEU A 80 -8.59 42.70 5.41
N ASN A 81 -8.88 43.77 6.13
CA ASN A 81 -9.59 44.94 5.59
C ASN A 81 -10.89 44.57 4.86
N TYR A 82 -11.66 43.61 5.41
CA TYR A 82 -12.91 43.08 4.86
C TYR A 82 -12.73 42.31 3.53
N LEU A 83 -11.51 41.92 3.17
CA LEU A 83 -11.22 41.06 2.07
C LEU A 83 -10.94 39.66 2.61
N PRO A 84 -11.53 38.59 2.00
CA PRO A 84 -11.22 37.24 2.38
C PRO A 84 -9.71 37.00 2.29
N PHE A 85 -9.14 36.45 3.35
CA PHE A 85 -7.71 36.17 3.41
C PHE A 85 -7.47 34.64 3.51
N LYS A 86 -8.01 34.05 4.59
CA LYS A 86 -7.85 32.59 4.79
C LYS A 86 -9.10 31.99 5.40
N LYS A 87 -9.49 30.82 4.90
CA LYS A 87 -10.44 29.93 5.54
C LYS A 87 -9.68 28.91 6.38
N GLY A 88 -10.28 28.47 7.46
CA GLY A 88 -9.62 27.51 8.34
C GLY A 88 -10.45 27.12 9.53
N LYS A 89 -9.78 26.70 10.58
CA LYS A 89 -10.41 26.28 11.84
C LYS A 89 -9.73 26.94 13.02
N ILE A 90 -10.50 27.24 14.07
CA ILE A 90 -9.94 27.67 15.34
C ILE A 90 -9.98 26.54 16.36
N LYS A 91 -9.04 26.57 17.28
CA LYS A 91 -9.03 25.79 18.50
C LYS A 91 -9.03 26.72 19.69
N LEU A 92 -9.90 26.47 20.66
CA LEU A 92 -9.88 27.15 21.94
C LEU A 92 -8.83 26.50 22.85
N GLU A 93 -7.78 27.26 23.19
CA GLU A 93 -6.69 26.76 24.05
C GLU A 93 -6.99 26.99 25.52
N GLY A 94 -7.85 27.97 25.86
CA GLY A 94 -8.24 28.22 27.22
C GLY A 94 -8.87 29.60 27.42
N VAL A 95 -9.22 29.88 28.67
CA VAL A 95 -9.80 31.16 29.12
C VAL A 95 -9.02 31.67 30.28
N ASP A 96 -8.63 32.97 30.22
CA ASP A 96 -7.98 33.66 31.33
C ASP A 96 -9.04 34.32 32.19
N LEU A 97 -8.95 34.11 33.51
CA LEU A 97 -9.83 34.71 34.48
C LEU A 97 -9.09 35.83 35.25
N GLN A 98 -9.79 36.92 35.50
CA GLN A 98 -9.33 37.96 36.39
C GLN A 98 -10.45 38.28 37.42
N ASN A 99 -10.14 38.24 38.66
CA ASN A 99 -11.12 38.41 39.75
C ASN A 99 -12.34 37.44 39.62
N ARG A 100 -12.07 36.18 39.23
CA ARG A 100 -13.07 35.12 39.00
C ARG A 100 -14.03 35.42 37.82
N LYS A 101 -13.74 36.42 36.99
CA LYS A 101 -14.51 36.74 35.79
C LYS A 101 -13.67 36.46 34.55
N PRO A 102 -14.27 36.05 33.42
CA PRO A 102 -13.53 35.84 32.19
C PRO A 102 -12.96 37.16 31.71
N LYS A 103 -11.67 37.18 31.39
CA LYS A 103 -10.94 38.31 30.84
C LYS A 103 -10.72 38.14 29.33
N SER A 104 -10.21 37.00 28.94
CA SER A 104 -9.87 36.72 27.55
C SER A 104 -9.98 35.22 27.22
N TYR A 105 -10.21 34.91 25.94
CA TYR A 105 -10.13 33.60 25.37
C TYR A 105 -8.82 33.51 24.60
N ARG A 106 -8.06 32.42 24.80
CA ARG A 106 -6.85 32.11 24.02
C ARG A 106 -7.24 31.15 22.93
N ILE A 107 -6.95 31.53 21.69
CA ILE A 107 -7.26 30.74 20.51
C ILE A 107 -6.05 30.61 19.57
N THR A 108 -6.02 29.57 18.80
CA THR A 108 -5.10 29.37 17.69
C THR A 108 -5.93 29.17 16.43
N PHE A 109 -5.61 29.90 15.37
CA PHE A 109 -6.18 29.70 14.05
C PHE A 109 -5.27 28.77 13.26
N PHE A 110 -5.86 27.79 12.63
CA PHE A 110 -5.23 26.89 11.67
C PHE A 110 -5.88 27.16 10.31
N GLY A 111 -5.10 27.41 9.29
CA GLY A 111 -5.59 27.51 7.92
C GLY A 111 -6.36 26.26 7.52
N ASN A 112 -6.85 26.16 6.29
CA ASN A 112 -7.61 25.00 5.78
C ASN A 112 -6.74 23.74 5.72
N THR A 113 -6.14 23.39 6.82
CA THR A 113 -5.24 22.26 6.91
C THR A 113 -5.91 21.17 7.69
N VAL A 114 -6.18 20.17 6.98
CA VAL A 114 -6.21 18.83 7.58
C VAL A 114 -4.76 18.51 7.87
N THR A 115 -4.36 18.40 9.13
CA THR A 115 -3.13 17.69 9.41
C THR A 115 -3.40 16.26 8.95
N LEU A 116 -2.73 15.80 7.92
CA LEU A 116 -2.87 14.41 7.45
C LEU A 116 -2.76 13.45 8.62
N LYS A 117 -1.89 13.74 9.57
CA LYS A 117 -1.76 12.97 10.80
C LYS A 117 -3.06 12.88 11.62
N ASP A 118 -3.76 13.99 11.80
CA ASP A 118 -5.01 14.01 12.58
C ASP A 118 -6.16 13.31 11.83
N LEU A 119 -6.13 13.35 10.50
CA LEU A 119 -7.14 12.72 9.65
C LEU A 119 -6.92 11.23 9.51
N LEU A 120 -5.69 10.82 9.19
CA LEU A 120 -5.33 9.42 8.93
C LEU A 120 -5.17 8.64 10.23
N GLY A 121 -4.86 9.33 11.34
CA GLY A 121 -4.70 8.74 12.66
C GLY A 121 -3.65 7.62 12.67
N GLU A 122 -4.01 6.52 13.32
CA GLU A 122 -3.18 5.31 13.45
C GLU A 122 -3.64 4.20 12.49
N ASP A 123 -4.54 4.50 11.54
CA ASP A 123 -5.06 3.51 10.62
C ASP A 123 -3.95 2.90 9.76
N LYS A 124 -4.03 1.58 9.59
CA LYS A 124 -3.14 0.82 8.69
C LYS A 124 -3.79 0.69 7.31
N LEU A 125 -3.02 0.32 6.30
CA LEU A 125 -3.53 0.06 4.95
C LEU A 125 -4.65 -1.00 4.93
N SER A 126 -4.64 -1.94 5.87
CA SER A 126 -5.72 -2.93 6.05
C SER A 126 -7.09 -2.33 6.37
N ALA A 127 -7.15 -1.06 6.79
CA ALA A 127 -8.40 -0.34 7.01
C ALA A 127 -9.05 0.15 5.70
N LEU A 128 -8.34 0.12 4.57
CA LEU A 128 -8.81 0.55 3.26
C LEU A 128 -9.68 -0.54 2.60
N THR A 129 -10.87 -0.76 3.15
CA THR A 129 -11.76 -1.85 2.74
C THR A 129 -12.34 -1.69 1.33
N SER A 130 -12.30 -0.51 0.73
CA SER A 130 -12.65 -0.30 -0.69
C SER A 130 -11.77 -1.11 -1.65
N LEU A 131 -10.53 -1.44 -1.24
CA LEU A 131 -9.64 -2.32 -1.98
C LEU A 131 -10.19 -3.75 -2.16
N ASN A 132 -11.16 -4.17 -1.33
CA ASN A 132 -11.76 -5.49 -1.44
C ASN A 132 -12.62 -5.67 -2.70
N SER A 133 -12.92 -4.60 -3.43
CA SER A 133 -13.47 -4.69 -4.79
C SER A 133 -12.52 -5.36 -5.79
N LEU A 134 -11.24 -5.46 -5.43
CA LEU A 134 -10.16 -6.08 -6.22
C LEU A 134 -9.75 -7.46 -5.66
N ASN A 135 -10.55 -8.06 -4.77
CA ASN A 135 -10.29 -9.39 -4.27
C ASN A 135 -10.16 -10.41 -5.42
N GLU A 136 -9.30 -11.36 -5.24
CA GLU A 136 -9.01 -12.42 -6.22
C GLU A 136 -9.23 -13.80 -5.62
N THR A 137 -9.47 -14.79 -6.46
CA THR A 137 -9.42 -16.18 -6.03
C THR A 137 -7.96 -16.63 -5.99
N PHE A 138 -7.54 -17.29 -4.91
CA PHE A 138 -6.19 -17.82 -4.78
C PHE A 138 -6.18 -19.32 -5.14
N ALA A 139 -6.06 -19.59 -6.42
CA ALA A 139 -5.95 -20.93 -6.98
C ALA A 139 -4.92 -20.96 -8.11
N SER A 140 -4.43 -22.16 -8.47
CA SER A 140 -3.41 -22.31 -9.50
C SER A 140 -3.74 -21.62 -10.81
N SER A 141 -4.98 -21.80 -11.30
CA SER A 141 -5.45 -21.18 -12.56
C SER A 141 -5.47 -19.65 -12.50
N ASP A 142 -5.86 -19.10 -11.34
CA ASP A 142 -6.01 -17.67 -11.16
C ASP A 142 -4.63 -16.99 -10.98
N ILE A 143 -3.73 -17.62 -10.22
CA ILE A 143 -2.33 -17.18 -10.10
C ILE A 143 -1.63 -17.25 -11.46
N LYS A 144 -1.81 -18.33 -12.23
CA LYS A 144 -1.25 -18.44 -13.59
C LYS A 144 -1.77 -17.33 -14.50
N THR A 145 -3.07 -17.07 -14.44
CA THR A 145 -3.70 -15.98 -15.18
C THR A 145 -3.13 -14.63 -14.75
N ALA A 146 -3.02 -14.35 -13.44
CA ALA A 146 -2.49 -13.11 -12.92
C ALA A 146 -1.00 -12.91 -13.23
N LEU A 147 -0.21 -13.99 -13.28
CA LEU A 147 1.18 -13.96 -13.72
C LEU A 147 1.30 -13.48 -15.18
N GLN A 148 0.30 -13.76 -16.01
CA GLN A 148 0.25 -13.40 -17.43
C GLN A 148 -0.65 -12.17 -17.72
N ARG A 149 -1.17 -11.48 -16.72
CA ARG A 149 -1.95 -10.25 -16.92
C ARG A 149 -1.04 -9.10 -17.32
N ASN A 150 -1.45 -8.34 -18.35
CA ASN A 150 -0.76 -7.11 -18.72
C ASN A 150 -0.98 -6.02 -17.65
N PRO A 151 0.07 -5.53 -16.95
CA PRO A 151 -0.07 -4.52 -15.92
C PRO A 151 -0.55 -3.15 -16.47
N ALA A 152 -0.42 -2.89 -17.77
CA ALA A 152 -0.95 -1.65 -18.34
C ALA A 152 -2.49 -1.55 -18.28
N SER A 153 -3.19 -2.68 -18.15
CA SER A 153 -4.66 -2.74 -18.11
C SER A 153 -5.23 -3.46 -16.90
N ASN A 154 -4.39 -3.88 -15.96
CA ASN A 154 -4.82 -4.60 -14.77
C ASN A 154 -4.14 -4.03 -13.53
N ASP A 155 -4.91 -3.87 -12.46
CA ASP A 155 -4.44 -3.32 -11.20
C ASP A 155 -3.95 -4.38 -10.20
N VAL A 156 -4.23 -5.65 -10.49
CA VAL A 156 -3.76 -6.81 -9.70
C VAL A 156 -3.05 -7.79 -10.63
N VAL A 157 -1.81 -8.11 -10.28
CA VAL A 157 -0.94 -9.06 -11.02
C VAL A 157 -0.25 -10.02 -10.04
N ALA A 158 0.35 -11.10 -10.51
CA ALA A 158 1.22 -11.94 -9.71
C ALA A 158 2.65 -11.86 -10.29
N PRO A 159 3.62 -11.28 -9.58
CA PRO A 159 5.02 -11.26 -10.03
C PRO A 159 5.72 -12.57 -9.71
N ILE A 160 6.81 -12.88 -10.39
CA ILE A 160 7.70 -14.00 -10.04
C ILE A 160 8.51 -13.62 -8.79
N ILE A 161 7.86 -13.64 -7.63
CA ILE A 161 8.48 -13.48 -6.31
C ILE A 161 8.06 -14.68 -5.46
N THR A 162 9.03 -15.48 -5.02
CA THR A 162 8.80 -16.64 -4.17
C THR A 162 9.10 -16.30 -2.70
N HIS A 163 8.46 -17.01 -1.78
CA HIS A 163 8.60 -16.78 -0.34
C HIS A 163 9.44 -17.84 0.38
N THR A 164 9.70 -18.99 -0.26
CA THR A 164 10.57 -20.04 0.30
C THR A 164 11.41 -20.70 -0.77
N LYS A 165 10.81 -20.98 -1.94
CA LYS A 165 11.43 -21.79 -2.98
C LYS A 165 12.46 -20.96 -3.75
N ARG A 166 13.72 -21.42 -3.73
CA ARG A 166 14.74 -20.89 -4.63
C ARG A 166 14.41 -21.27 -6.06
N LEU A 167 14.45 -20.31 -6.98
CA LEU A 167 14.33 -20.55 -8.40
C LEU A 167 15.70 -20.54 -9.07
N PHE A 168 15.86 -21.32 -10.12
CA PHE A 168 17.03 -21.34 -11.00
C PHE A 168 16.59 -21.80 -12.40
N TYR A 169 17.47 -21.69 -13.37
CA TYR A 169 17.23 -22.19 -14.72
C TYR A 169 18.40 -23.07 -15.15
N ASP A 170 18.11 -24.32 -15.49
CA ASP A 170 19.10 -25.29 -15.98
C ASP A 170 18.46 -26.17 -17.03
N SER A 171 18.81 -25.88 -18.29
CA SER A 171 18.28 -26.66 -19.44
C SER A 171 18.82 -28.08 -19.54
N GLY A 172 19.84 -28.41 -18.75
CA GLY A 172 20.46 -29.74 -18.68
C GLY A 172 19.98 -30.60 -17.51
N ASP A 173 19.32 -30.02 -16.50
CA ASP A 173 18.91 -30.74 -15.30
C ASP A 173 17.53 -31.41 -15.45
N ASN A 174 17.50 -32.68 -15.17
CA ASN A 174 16.27 -33.50 -15.19
C ASN A 174 15.76 -33.90 -13.80
N THR A 175 16.24 -33.22 -12.74
CA THR A 175 15.83 -33.49 -11.36
C THR A 175 14.38 -33.12 -11.15
N GLN A 176 13.66 -33.96 -10.39
CA GLN A 176 12.25 -33.74 -10.05
C GLN A 176 12.10 -32.88 -8.78
N ASN A 177 10.93 -32.24 -8.61
CA ASN A 177 10.56 -31.48 -7.38
C ASN A 177 11.52 -30.36 -7.02
N THR A 178 12.14 -29.72 -8.01
CA THR A 178 13.07 -28.60 -7.81
C THR A 178 12.47 -27.29 -8.26
N GLY A 179 13.11 -26.17 -7.91
CA GLY A 179 12.77 -24.83 -8.40
C GLY A 179 13.33 -24.52 -9.79
N ASN A 180 13.76 -25.53 -10.56
CA ASN A 180 14.22 -25.33 -11.93
C ASN A 180 13.07 -24.88 -12.83
N LEU A 181 13.20 -23.73 -13.46
CA LEU A 181 12.17 -23.15 -14.33
C LEU A 181 12.18 -23.71 -15.75
N TYR A 182 13.18 -24.50 -16.11
CA TYR A 182 13.24 -25.11 -17.44
C TYR A 182 12.04 -26.03 -17.70
N TYR A 183 11.38 -25.86 -18.84
CA TYR A 183 10.28 -26.74 -19.25
C TYR A 183 10.81 -27.84 -20.19
N GLY A 184 10.83 -29.06 -19.67
CA GLY A 184 11.18 -30.24 -20.42
C GLY A 184 10.03 -31.30 -20.43
N SER A 185 9.85 -32.00 -21.55
CA SER A 185 8.82 -33.03 -21.67
C SER A 185 9.06 -34.15 -20.66
N GLY A 186 8.08 -34.43 -19.81
CA GLY A 186 8.10 -35.52 -18.81
C GLY A 186 8.78 -35.14 -17.49
N GLN A 187 9.33 -33.96 -17.33
CA GLN A 187 9.92 -33.48 -16.10
C GLN A 187 8.87 -32.79 -15.25
N LYS A 188 8.99 -32.90 -13.92
CA LYS A 188 8.04 -32.35 -12.96
C LYS A 188 8.76 -31.43 -11.98
N HIS A 189 9.22 -30.29 -12.47
CA HIS A 189 9.82 -29.21 -11.73
C HIS A 189 9.32 -27.87 -12.29
N GLY A 190 9.54 -26.78 -11.61
CA GLY A 190 9.13 -25.46 -12.08
C GLY A 190 8.69 -24.52 -10.98
N LEU A 191 8.06 -23.44 -11.41
CA LEU A 191 7.42 -22.44 -10.55
C LEU A 191 6.15 -23.02 -9.94
N VAL A 192 6.13 -23.15 -8.63
CA VAL A 192 4.95 -23.65 -7.90
C VAL A 192 3.99 -22.50 -7.65
N TRP A 193 2.74 -22.69 -7.97
CA TRP A 193 1.74 -21.61 -7.96
C TRP A 193 1.54 -20.96 -6.57
N ASP A 194 1.55 -21.73 -5.49
CA ASP A 194 1.32 -21.27 -4.12
C ASP A 194 2.55 -20.58 -3.48
N GLU A 195 3.70 -20.65 -4.15
CA GLU A 195 4.87 -19.80 -3.84
C GLU A 195 4.67 -18.34 -4.26
N LEU A 196 3.73 -18.06 -5.15
CA LEU A 196 3.44 -16.72 -5.64
C LEU A 196 2.33 -16.04 -4.82
N LYS A 197 2.38 -14.71 -4.79
CA LYS A 197 1.34 -13.87 -4.20
C LYS A 197 0.97 -12.77 -5.18
N TYR A 198 -0.22 -12.21 -5.00
CA TYR A 198 -0.64 -11.06 -5.78
C TYR A 198 0.12 -9.78 -5.38
N ALA A 199 0.10 -8.82 -6.28
CA ALA A 199 0.54 -7.45 -6.07
C ALA A 199 -0.52 -6.50 -6.59
N ILE A 200 -0.66 -5.34 -5.94
CA ILE A 200 -1.64 -4.31 -6.28
C ILE A 200 -0.94 -3.04 -6.75
N ARG A 201 -1.51 -2.36 -7.73
CA ARG A 201 -1.05 -1.05 -8.19
C ARG A 201 -1.11 -0.01 -7.06
N VAL A 202 -0.03 0.73 -6.86
CA VAL A 202 0.06 1.77 -5.81
C VAL A 202 -1.02 2.85 -5.99
N HIS A 203 -1.36 3.19 -7.23
CA HIS A 203 -2.43 4.17 -7.50
C HIS A 203 -3.77 3.78 -6.87
N LYS A 204 -4.14 2.49 -6.86
CA LYS A 204 -5.36 2.01 -6.21
C LYS A 204 -5.36 2.19 -4.69
N ILE A 205 -4.19 2.14 -4.08
CA ILE A 205 -4.05 2.43 -2.65
C ILE A 205 -4.30 3.92 -2.39
N ILE A 206 -3.81 4.80 -3.27
CA ILE A 206 -4.07 6.24 -3.17
C ILE A 206 -5.55 6.56 -3.35
N GLU A 207 -6.22 6.00 -4.36
CA GLU A 207 -7.68 6.13 -4.55
C GLU A 207 -8.45 5.65 -3.31
N ALA A 208 -8.06 4.53 -2.73
CA ALA A 208 -8.71 4.02 -1.52
C ALA A 208 -8.48 4.91 -0.28
N ILE A 209 -7.35 5.62 -0.22
CA ILE A 209 -7.11 6.64 0.82
C ILE A 209 -8.06 7.83 0.60
N GLU A 210 -8.19 8.33 -0.63
CA GLU A 210 -9.12 9.42 -0.95
C GLU A 210 -10.55 9.06 -0.57
N ASP A 211 -11.01 7.89 -0.97
CA ASP A 211 -12.36 7.38 -0.68
C ASP A 211 -12.62 7.28 0.83
N ARG A 212 -11.69 6.69 1.58
CA ARG A 212 -11.89 6.44 3.01
C ARG A 212 -11.96 7.71 3.83
N TYR A 213 -11.11 8.69 3.50
CA TYR A 213 -10.96 9.91 4.30
C TYR A 213 -11.69 11.12 3.72
N GLY A 214 -12.30 10.98 2.55
CA GLY A 214 -13.02 12.08 1.87
C GLY A 214 -12.09 13.24 1.53
N ILE A 215 -10.88 12.95 1.09
CA ILE A 215 -9.88 13.91 0.63
C ILE A 215 -9.65 13.75 -0.87
N THR A 216 -9.09 14.77 -1.48
CA THR A 216 -8.69 14.73 -2.89
C THR A 216 -7.24 15.18 -3.00
N PHE A 217 -6.40 14.35 -3.60
CA PHE A 217 -5.05 14.74 -3.99
C PHE A 217 -5.05 15.41 -5.35
N SER A 218 -4.12 16.33 -5.58
CA SER A 218 -3.96 16.90 -6.91
C SER A 218 -3.38 15.87 -7.89
N THR A 219 -3.66 16.06 -9.17
CA THR A 219 -3.18 15.18 -10.23
C THR A 219 -1.80 15.57 -10.78
N ASP A 220 -1.07 16.45 -10.09
CA ASP A 220 0.27 16.85 -10.54
C ASP A 220 1.26 15.69 -10.49
N PHE A 221 1.32 14.95 -9.39
CA PHE A 221 2.14 13.75 -9.26
C PHE A 221 1.33 12.46 -9.29
N PHE A 222 0.22 12.38 -8.53
CA PHE A 222 -0.64 11.19 -8.47
C PHE A 222 -1.60 11.15 -9.66
N ASN A 223 -1.08 10.85 -10.84
CA ASN A 223 -1.89 10.68 -12.04
C ASN A 223 -1.45 9.48 -12.86
N THR A 224 -2.38 8.94 -13.65
CA THR A 224 -2.15 7.73 -14.47
C THR A 224 -1.22 7.95 -15.67
N SER A 225 -0.91 9.19 -16.03
CA SER A 225 0.07 9.50 -17.08
C SER A 225 1.51 9.59 -16.55
N ASN A 226 1.69 9.59 -15.23
CA ASN A 226 3.00 9.54 -14.59
C ASN A 226 3.45 8.09 -14.44
N ASN A 227 4.08 7.52 -15.44
CA ASN A 227 4.48 6.10 -15.47
C ASN A 227 5.39 5.72 -14.30
N VAL A 228 6.26 6.62 -13.84
CA VAL A 228 7.14 6.36 -12.69
C VAL A 228 6.38 6.01 -11.42
N TYR A 229 5.22 6.61 -11.25
CA TYR A 229 4.31 6.35 -10.14
C TYR A 229 3.24 5.31 -10.50
N ASN A 230 2.59 5.46 -11.67
CA ASN A 230 1.44 4.63 -12.02
C ASN A 230 1.80 3.16 -12.26
N ASP A 231 3.02 2.89 -12.74
CA ASP A 231 3.48 1.52 -12.99
C ASP A 231 4.08 0.85 -11.75
N LEU A 232 4.02 1.52 -10.59
CA LEU A 232 4.49 0.99 -9.32
C LEU A 232 3.44 0.08 -8.68
N PHE A 233 3.86 -1.10 -8.23
CA PHE A 233 3.03 -2.09 -7.55
C PHE A 233 3.58 -2.40 -6.17
N MET A 234 2.69 -2.81 -5.26
CA MET A 234 3.02 -3.31 -3.93
C MET A 234 2.73 -4.81 -3.86
N TRP A 235 3.72 -5.59 -3.44
CA TRP A 235 3.55 -7.02 -3.22
C TRP A 235 2.76 -7.29 -1.94
N LEU A 236 1.77 -8.20 -2.01
CA LEU A 236 0.85 -8.48 -0.92
C LEU A 236 1.38 -9.66 -0.08
N HIS A 237 2.21 -9.36 0.91
CA HIS A 237 2.97 -10.34 1.69
C HIS A 237 2.83 -10.17 3.22
N ARG A 238 1.62 -9.89 3.68
CA ARG A 238 1.40 -9.65 5.11
C ARG A 238 1.80 -10.81 6.02
N LYS A 239 1.74 -12.06 5.52
CA LYS A 239 2.04 -13.27 6.28
C LYS A 239 3.14 -14.08 5.63
N LYS A 240 3.96 -14.73 6.47
CA LYS A 240 4.96 -15.70 6.02
C LYS A 240 4.33 -16.91 5.36
N GLY A 241 5.03 -17.49 4.39
CA GLY A 241 4.65 -18.74 3.75
C GLY A 241 3.44 -18.64 2.83
N ILE A 242 2.83 -19.78 2.60
CA ILE A 242 1.65 -19.90 1.74
C ILE A 242 0.49 -19.08 2.30
N VAL A 243 -0.28 -18.47 1.43
CA VAL A 243 -1.50 -17.78 1.82
C VAL A 243 -2.46 -18.79 2.44
N SER A 244 -2.62 -18.71 3.75
CA SER A 244 -3.55 -19.55 4.49
C SER A 244 -4.45 -18.66 5.31
N GLY A 245 -5.74 -18.94 5.36
CA GLY A 245 -6.56 -18.26 6.35
C GLY A 245 -7.91 -17.74 5.90
N GLY A 246 -8.66 -18.52 5.20
CA GLY A 246 -10.11 -18.42 5.16
C GLY A 246 -10.71 -19.76 5.50
N THR A 247 -11.86 -19.81 6.13
CA THR A 247 -12.65 -21.01 6.24
C THR A 247 -13.18 -21.35 4.85
N GLN A 248 -12.84 -22.51 4.32
CA GLN A 248 -13.32 -22.94 3.02
C GLN A 248 -14.58 -23.77 3.20
N VAL A 249 -15.56 -23.51 2.35
CA VAL A 249 -16.79 -24.27 2.30
C VAL A 249 -16.83 -25.02 0.96
N ALA A 250 -16.77 -26.32 1.03
CA ALA A 250 -16.93 -27.16 -0.14
C ALA A 250 -18.24 -27.94 -0.02
N SER A 251 -19.08 -27.84 -1.02
CA SER A 251 -20.21 -28.74 -1.20
C SER A 251 -19.99 -29.56 -2.45
N PHE A 252 -20.26 -30.86 -2.35
CA PHE A 252 -20.08 -31.77 -3.47
C PHE A 252 -21.30 -32.64 -3.70
N THR A 253 -21.45 -33.01 -4.93
CA THR A 253 -22.50 -33.89 -5.40
C THR A 253 -21.89 -34.96 -6.28
N ASN A 254 -22.34 -36.15 -6.11
CA ASN A 254 -22.00 -37.23 -7.01
C ASN A 254 -23.24 -37.92 -7.54
N LEU A 255 -23.13 -38.44 -8.75
CA LEU A 255 -24.21 -39.08 -9.41
C LEU A 255 -23.85 -40.46 -9.88
N VAL A 256 -24.63 -41.41 -9.47
CA VAL A 256 -24.82 -42.66 -10.21
C VAL A 256 -26.21 -43.20 -9.89
N ASN A 257 -26.96 -43.64 -10.91
CA ASN A 257 -28.21 -44.40 -10.76
C ASN A 257 -29.29 -43.78 -9.85
N GLY A 258 -29.87 -42.65 -10.26
CA GLY A 258 -31.00 -42.05 -9.58
C GLY A 258 -30.65 -40.83 -8.68
N TRP A 259 -29.40 -40.50 -8.62
CA TRP A 259 -28.94 -39.22 -8.03
C TRP A 259 -28.76 -38.19 -9.13
N THR A 260 -29.22 -36.97 -8.93
CA THR A 260 -29.00 -35.89 -9.87
C THR A 260 -28.03 -34.87 -9.28
N ILE A 261 -27.03 -34.50 -10.06
CA ILE A 261 -26.15 -33.34 -9.76
C ILE A 261 -26.90 -32.10 -10.22
N GLY A 262 -26.98 -31.11 -9.34
CA GLY A 262 -27.38 -29.79 -9.76
C GLY A 262 -26.47 -29.29 -10.88
N SER A 263 -27.03 -28.60 -11.87
CA SER A 263 -26.35 -28.15 -13.08
C SER A 263 -25.03 -27.46 -12.79
N GLY A 264 -23.92 -28.01 -13.24
CA GLY A 264 -22.65 -27.32 -13.37
C GLY A 264 -21.37 -28.00 -12.96
N THR A 265 -21.38 -29.20 -12.36
CA THR A 265 -20.12 -29.88 -12.02
C THR A 265 -20.12 -31.32 -12.46
N THR A 266 -19.42 -31.62 -13.52
CA THR A 266 -18.89 -32.95 -13.79
C THR A 266 -17.65 -33.13 -12.91
N VAL A 267 -17.65 -34.08 -12.01
CA VAL A 267 -16.41 -34.64 -11.47
C VAL A 267 -15.81 -35.49 -12.61
N PRO A 268 -14.68 -35.09 -13.22
CA PRO A 268 -14.08 -35.87 -14.26
C PRO A 268 -13.67 -37.20 -13.68
N SER A 269 -14.07 -38.30 -14.33
CA SER A 269 -13.54 -39.63 -14.02
C SER A 269 -12.02 -39.60 -14.23
N GLY A 270 -11.25 -39.72 -13.15
CA GLY A 270 -9.84 -40.06 -13.22
C GLY A 270 -8.81 -39.01 -12.86
N ARG A 271 -9.17 -37.75 -12.62
CA ARG A 271 -8.30 -36.75 -11.96
C ARG A 271 -9.14 -35.64 -11.38
N PRO A 272 -8.87 -35.20 -10.14
CA PRO A 272 -9.34 -33.90 -9.78
C PRO A 272 -8.57 -32.90 -10.67
N PRO A 273 -9.24 -31.99 -11.39
CA PRO A 273 -8.57 -30.77 -11.70
C PRO A 273 -8.13 -30.18 -10.35
N ALA A 274 -6.91 -29.72 -10.28
CA ALA A 274 -6.52 -28.77 -9.26
C ALA A 274 -7.49 -27.62 -9.43
N SER A 275 -8.62 -27.64 -8.79
CA SER A 275 -9.53 -26.52 -8.85
C SER A 275 -10.99 -26.90 -8.59
N ARG A 276 -11.53 -26.12 -7.73
CA ARG A 276 -12.93 -25.74 -7.65
C ARG A 276 -13.91 -26.87 -7.37
N MET A 277 -14.16 -26.99 -6.10
CA MET A 277 -15.52 -27.25 -5.69
C MET A 277 -16.27 -25.91 -5.71
N THR A 278 -17.03 -25.70 -6.76
CA THR A 278 -17.92 -24.55 -6.83
C THR A 278 -19.05 -24.72 -5.81
N THR A 279 -19.35 -23.65 -5.13
CA THR A 279 -20.17 -23.48 -3.94
C THR A 279 -21.65 -23.89 -4.04
N THR A 280 -22.10 -24.57 -5.08
CA THR A 280 -23.50 -24.97 -5.20
C THR A 280 -23.65 -26.28 -5.91
N SER A 281 -23.50 -27.38 -5.21
CA SER A 281 -23.94 -28.63 -5.75
C SER A 281 -24.88 -29.37 -4.79
N THR A 282 -26.04 -29.68 -5.27
CA THR A 282 -27.11 -30.33 -4.54
C THR A 282 -27.12 -31.83 -4.90
N LEU A 283 -26.92 -32.68 -3.91
CA LEU A 283 -27.12 -34.10 -4.04
C LEU A 283 -28.61 -34.36 -3.94
N GLN A 284 -29.20 -34.75 -5.06
CA GLN A 284 -30.61 -35.08 -5.08
C GLN A 284 -30.75 -36.60 -5.24
N TRP A 285 -31.27 -37.24 -4.21
CA TRP A 285 -31.61 -38.62 -4.23
C TRP A 285 -33.12 -38.79 -4.27
N THR A 286 -33.61 -39.53 -5.26
CA THR A 286 -35.01 -39.83 -5.37
C THR A 286 -35.20 -41.32 -5.09
N THR A 287 -35.76 -41.67 -3.95
CA THR A 287 -36.19 -43.06 -3.73
C THR A 287 -37.30 -43.44 -4.67
N PRO A 288 -37.30 -44.65 -5.20
CA PRO A 288 -38.44 -45.17 -5.93
C PRO A 288 -39.72 -45.16 -5.05
N GLN A 289 -40.85 -44.92 -5.66
CA GLN A 289 -42.13 -44.87 -4.98
C GLN A 289 -42.39 -46.23 -4.26
N GLY A 290 -42.56 -46.21 -2.94
CA GLY A 290 -42.87 -47.38 -2.12
C GLY A 290 -41.65 -48.09 -1.50
N ALA A 291 -40.44 -47.60 -1.63
CA ALA A 291 -39.26 -48.15 -0.97
C ALA A 291 -39.05 -47.50 0.41
N LEU A 292 -39.08 -48.29 1.48
CA LEU A 292 -38.61 -47.89 2.80
C LEU A 292 -37.11 -48.22 2.88
N GLY A 293 -36.26 -47.24 3.02
CA GLY A 293 -34.83 -47.43 3.19
C GLY A 293 -34.51 -48.17 4.50
N THR A 294 -33.67 -49.21 4.44
CA THR A 294 -33.21 -49.94 5.59
C THR A 294 -31.86 -49.48 6.12
N SER A 295 -31.05 -48.83 5.28
CA SER A 295 -29.84 -48.17 5.69
C SER A 295 -29.47 -47.04 4.74
N PHE A 296 -28.87 -45.97 5.30
CA PHE A 296 -28.32 -44.87 4.55
C PHE A 296 -27.08 -44.38 5.27
N THR A 297 -25.93 -44.57 4.64
CA THR A 297 -24.62 -44.30 5.25
C THR A 297 -23.74 -43.53 4.31
N LEU A 298 -23.08 -42.48 4.82
CA LEU A 298 -22.02 -41.76 4.15
C LEU A 298 -20.68 -42.18 4.77
N LEU A 299 -19.76 -42.68 3.98
CA LEU A 299 -18.40 -43.01 4.35
C LEU A 299 -17.43 -42.03 3.67
N LEU A 300 -16.60 -41.36 4.46
CA LEU A 300 -15.50 -40.53 3.98
C LEU A 300 -14.19 -41.21 4.37
N SER A 301 -13.36 -41.55 3.41
CA SER A 301 -12.02 -42.11 3.62
C SER A 301 -10.98 -41.18 3.06
N ARG A 302 -9.92 -40.86 3.83
CA ARG A 302 -8.88 -39.93 3.43
C ARG A 302 -7.49 -40.33 3.95
N THR A 303 -6.46 -39.72 3.36
CA THR A 303 -5.06 -40.01 3.74
C THR A 303 -4.52 -38.99 4.76
N THR A 304 -5.14 -37.84 4.88
CA THR A 304 -4.71 -36.75 5.79
C THR A 304 -5.61 -36.62 7.01
N SER A 305 -5.09 -36.16 8.11
CA SER A 305 -5.84 -35.90 9.36
C SER A 305 -6.17 -34.44 9.60
N ASN A 306 -6.02 -33.57 8.57
CA ASN A 306 -6.38 -32.17 8.68
C ASN A 306 -7.84 -32.01 9.11
N PRO A 307 -8.16 -31.15 10.10
CA PRO A 307 -9.51 -31.02 10.59
C PRO A 307 -10.46 -30.44 9.54
N TYR A 308 -11.71 -30.92 9.56
CA TYR A 308 -12.80 -30.35 8.77
C TYR A 308 -14.11 -30.46 9.55
N ASP A 309 -15.06 -29.59 9.21
CA ASP A 309 -16.43 -29.66 9.67
C ASP A 309 -17.33 -30.22 8.57
N ILE A 310 -18.37 -30.94 8.93
CA ILE A 310 -19.38 -31.44 7.99
C ILE A 310 -20.77 -30.98 8.44
N SER A 311 -21.57 -30.53 7.48
CA SER A 311 -23.01 -30.31 7.65
C SER A 311 -23.77 -31.02 6.54
N ILE A 312 -24.81 -31.75 6.89
CA ILE A 312 -25.69 -32.45 5.95
C ILE A 312 -27.09 -31.91 6.12
N THR A 313 -27.64 -31.40 5.03
CA THR A 313 -29.03 -30.90 5.03
C THR A 313 -29.92 -31.76 4.17
N ARG A 314 -31.22 -31.84 4.55
CA ARG A 314 -32.28 -32.45 3.79
C ARG A 314 -33.40 -31.45 3.52
N GLY A 315 -33.62 -31.13 2.25
CA GLY A 315 -34.59 -30.10 1.89
C GLY A 315 -34.28 -28.72 2.49
N GLY A 316 -32.99 -28.41 2.68
CA GLY A 316 -32.50 -27.15 3.30
C GLY A 316 -32.49 -27.16 4.83
N VAL A 317 -32.96 -28.25 5.50
CA VAL A 317 -32.92 -28.38 6.96
C VAL A 317 -31.73 -29.26 7.35
N GLU A 318 -30.89 -28.80 8.27
CA GLU A 318 -29.77 -29.56 8.80
C GLU A 318 -30.27 -30.81 9.54
N ILE A 319 -29.72 -31.97 9.17
CA ILE A 319 -30.04 -33.27 9.76
C ILE A 319 -28.84 -33.88 10.48
N TYR A 320 -27.64 -33.42 10.16
CA TYR A 320 -26.40 -33.86 10.79
C TYR A 320 -25.36 -32.76 10.65
N SER A 321 -24.63 -32.50 11.74
CA SER A 321 -23.42 -31.69 11.71
C SER A 321 -22.40 -32.20 12.73
N GLU A 322 -21.14 -32.07 12.41
CA GLU A 322 -20.00 -32.42 13.28
C GLU A 322 -18.81 -31.53 12.92
N SER A 323 -18.11 -31.06 13.94
CA SER A 323 -16.98 -30.17 13.78
C SER A 323 -15.66 -30.82 14.20
N ASN A 324 -14.55 -30.32 13.64
CA ASN A 324 -13.19 -30.73 13.97
C ASN A 324 -12.93 -32.24 13.77
N ILE A 325 -13.42 -32.79 12.66
CA ILE A 325 -13.22 -34.21 12.32
C ILE A 325 -11.78 -34.40 11.85
N THR A 326 -11.02 -35.23 12.57
CA THR A 326 -9.62 -35.58 12.24
C THR A 326 -9.48 -37.03 11.78
N ASP A 327 -10.56 -37.82 11.83
CA ASP A 327 -10.55 -39.22 11.46
C ASP A 327 -10.15 -39.40 9.99
N THR A 328 -9.32 -40.40 9.70
CA THR A 328 -8.98 -40.81 8.34
C THR A 328 -10.10 -41.66 7.68
N SER A 329 -11.02 -42.18 8.46
CA SER A 329 -12.22 -42.85 7.99
C SER A 329 -13.39 -42.44 8.87
N LYS A 330 -14.39 -41.79 8.30
CA LYS A 330 -15.60 -41.35 8.99
C LYS A 330 -16.82 -41.99 8.35
N SER A 331 -17.58 -42.70 9.15
CA SER A 331 -18.87 -43.30 8.73
C SER A 331 -20.01 -42.58 9.45
N ILE A 332 -20.95 -42.06 8.68
CA ILE A 332 -22.09 -41.29 9.17
C ILE A 332 -23.36 -42.09 8.82
N ASN A 333 -24.11 -42.53 9.85
CA ASN A 333 -25.35 -43.23 9.67
C ASN A 333 -26.53 -42.25 9.61
N LEU A 334 -27.17 -42.18 8.45
CA LEU A 334 -28.29 -41.26 8.19
C LEU A 334 -29.62 -42.04 8.01
N THR A 335 -29.68 -43.29 8.41
CA THR A 335 -30.84 -44.19 8.19
C THR A 335 -32.14 -43.62 8.75
N SER A 336 -32.09 -42.94 9.89
CA SER A 336 -33.28 -42.29 10.51
C SER A 336 -33.78 -41.07 9.71
N TYR A 337 -33.02 -40.56 8.80
CA TYR A 337 -33.34 -39.37 8.01
C TYR A 337 -33.76 -39.67 6.58
N ILE A 338 -33.86 -40.92 6.21
CA ILE A 338 -34.29 -41.33 4.85
C ILE A 338 -35.76 -40.95 4.67
N THR A 339 -36.03 -40.21 3.61
CA THR A 339 -37.39 -39.92 3.13
C THR A 339 -37.42 -40.01 1.62
N ASN A 340 -38.60 -40.40 1.07
CA ASN A 340 -38.80 -40.45 -0.39
C ASN A 340 -38.72 -39.03 -0.98
N PHE A 341 -38.11 -38.92 -2.15
CA PHE A 341 -38.02 -37.67 -2.93
C PHE A 341 -37.37 -36.51 -2.20
N ALA A 342 -36.48 -36.75 -1.26
CA ALA A 342 -35.78 -35.68 -0.54
C ALA A 342 -34.43 -35.37 -1.15
N THR A 343 -34.05 -34.10 -1.11
CA THR A 343 -32.73 -33.62 -1.52
C THR A 343 -31.81 -33.54 -0.32
N TYR A 344 -30.65 -34.17 -0.42
CA TYR A 344 -29.59 -34.10 0.59
C TYR A 344 -28.41 -33.33 0.06
N ASN A 345 -27.91 -32.39 0.85
CA ASN A 345 -26.70 -31.61 0.58
C ASN A 345 -25.65 -31.94 1.63
N VAL A 346 -24.41 -32.20 1.17
CA VAL A 346 -23.26 -32.33 2.06
C VAL A 346 -22.38 -31.12 1.86
N THR A 347 -22.04 -30.46 2.95
CA THR A 347 -21.16 -29.31 2.98
C THR A 347 -19.97 -29.64 3.87
N LEU A 348 -18.76 -29.48 3.35
CA LEU A 348 -17.53 -29.58 4.12
C LEU A 348 -16.95 -28.18 4.30
N THR A 349 -16.54 -27.89 5.52
CA THR A 349 -15.88 -26.62 5.88
C THR A 349 -14.49 -26.96 6.40
N TYR A 350 -13.45 -26.40 5.80
CA TYR A 350 -12.06 -26.73 6.11
C TYR A 350 -11.11 -25.57 5.83
N THR A 351 -9.93 -25.63 6.43
CA THR A 351 -8.88 -24.58 6.29
C THR A 351 -7.63 -25.08 5.55
N SER A 352 -7.57 -26.36 5.22
CA SER A 352 -6.43 -26.99 4.56
C SER A 352 -6.93 -28.02 3.56
N VAL A 353 -6.14 -28.28 2.52
CA VAL A 353 -6.44 -29.29 1.50
C VAL A 353 -6.80 -30.63 2.14
N LEU A 354 -7.90 -31.22 1.70
CA LEU A 354 -8.37 -32.54 2.11
C LEU A 354 -8.23 -33.52 0.95
N THR A 355 -7.50 -34.60 1.16
CA THR A 355 -7.35 -35.67 0.16
C THR A 355 -8.17 -36.88 0.56
N PHE A 356 -9.27 -37.08 -0.13
CA PHE A 356 -10.12 -38.26 0.04
C PHE A 356 -9.68 -39.35 -0.91
N THR A 357 -9.52 -40.57 -0.38
CA THR A 357 -9.33 -41.79 -1.19
C THR A 357 -10.66 -42.29 -1.71
N ASN A 358 -11.73 -42.02 -0.95
CA ASN A 358 -13.08 -42.40 -1.34
C ASN A 358 -14.11 -41.58 -0.53
N ILE A 359 -15.21 -41.20 -1.20
CA ILE A 359 -16.43 -40.73 -0.58
C ILE A 359 -17.55 -41.60 -1.08
N GLN A 360 -18.12 -42.39 -0.19
CA GLN A 360 -19.07 -43.45 -0.57
C GLN A 360 -20.41 -43.25 0.10
N TRP A 361 -21.46 -43.19 -0.70
CA TRP A 361 -22.83 -43.31 -0.23
C TRP A 361 -23.30 -44.73 -0.38
N THR A 362 -23.82 -45.32 0.68
CA THR A 362 -24.46 -46.63 0.65
C THR A 362 -25.93 -46.49 1.04
N THR A 363 -26.79 -46.86 0.15
CA THR A 363 -28.23 -46.91 0.40
C THR A 363 -28.72 -48.32 0.25
N GLN A 364 -29.39 -48.79 1.28
CA GLN A 364 -30.07 -50.08 1.23
C GLN A 364 -31.59 -49.84 1.34
N TYR A 365 -32.34 -50.34 0.40
CA TYR A 365 -33.77 -50.19 0.38
C TYR A 365 -34.44 -51.52 -0.07
N PHE A 366 -35.69 -51.68 0.32
CA PHE A 366 -36.49 -52.84 -0.09
C PHE A 366 -37.33 -52.48 -1.30
N GLN A 367 -37.18 -53.23 -2.38
CA GLN A 367 -38.01 -53.07 -3.57
C GLN A 367 -38.98 -54.23 -3.70
N SER A 368 -40.26 -53.97 -3.76
CA SER A 368 -41.29 -54.99 -3.90
C SER A 368 -41.03 -55.83 -5.18
N GLY A 369 -40.84 -57.13 -5.00
CA GLY A 369 -40.54 -58.06 -6.09
C GLY A 369 -39.08 -58.37 -6.36
N GLN A 370 -38.13 -57.59 -5.77
CA GLN A 370 -36.68 -57.79 -5.95
C GLN A 370 -35.91 -58.02 -4.64
N GLY A 371 -36.56 -57.87 -3.47
CA GLY A 371 -35.90 -57.98 -2.17
C GLY A 371 -35.05 -56.78 -1.78
N ASN A 372 -34.08 -57.00 -0.89
CA ASN A 372 -33.19 -55.92 -0.44
C ASN A 372 -32.18 -55.54 -1.53
N THR A 373 -32.21 -54.31 -1.95
CA THR A 373 -31.27 -53.76 -2.94
C THR A 373 -30.28 -52.85 -2.24
N VAL A 374 -29.00 -53.01 -2.48
CA VAL A 374 -27.93 -52.14 -1.99
C VAL A 374 -27.37 -51.35 -3.16
N THR A 375 -27.38 -50.06 -3.06
CA THR A 375 -26.76 -49.18 -4.05
C THR A 375 -25.59 -48.47 -3.40
N ILE A 376 -24.43 -48.57 -4.02
CA ILE A 376 -23.19 -47.92 -3.59
C ILE A 376 -22.80 -46.89 -4.64
N HIS A 377 -22.55 -45.67 -4.20
CA HIS A 377 -22.04 -44.60 -5.03
C HIS A 377 -20.67 -44.17 -4.50
N ASP A 378 -19.67 -44.32 -5.31
CA ASP A 378 -18.26 -44.12 -4.98
C ASP A 378 -17.66 -43.04 -5.87
N THR A 379 -16.99 -42.06 -5.25
CA THR A 379 -16.32 -40.98 -5.97
C THR A 379 -14.92 -41.37 -6.48
N GLY A 380 -14.35 -42.47 -5.96
CA GLY A 380 -12.92 -42.69 -6.09
C GLY A 380 -12.07 -41.67 -5.37
N SER A 381 -10.80 -41.58 -5.69
CA SER A 381 -9.90 -40.58 -5.10
C SER A 381 -10.34 -39.16 -5.46
N TYR A 382 -10.43 -38.32 -4.44
CA TYR A 382 -10.89 -36.97 -4.59
C TYR A 382 -10.07 -36.00 -3.71
N ILE A 383 -9.66 -34.90 -4.28
CA ILE A 383 -8.96 -33.83 -3.54
C ILE A 383 -9.85 -32.62 -3.48
N ALA A 384 -10.23 -32.23 -2.25
CA ALA A 384 -10.84 -30.95 -1.99
C ALA A 384 -9.73 -29.91 -1.86
N THR A 385 -9.52 -29.15 -2.92
CA THR A 385 -8.60 -28.02 -2.90
C THR A 385 -9.25 -26.88 -2.14
N ALA A 386 -8.45 -26.19 -1.33
CA ALA A 386 -8.87 -24.95 -0.72
C ALA A 386 -8.66 -23.83 -1.73
N ASP A 387 -9.70 -23.46 -2.45
CA ASP A 387 -9.71 -22.20 -3.19
C ASP A 387 -10.00 -21.09 -2.18
N PHE A 388 -9.01 -20.23 -1.95
CA PHE A 388 -9.15 -19.11 -1.01
C PHE A 388 -9.56 -17.85 -1.75
N GLU A 389 -10.47 -17.09 -1.19
CA GLU A 389 -10.59 -15.70 -1.56
C GLU A 389 -9.38 -14.95 -0.98
N PHE A 390 -8.59 -14.36 -1.86
CA PHE A 390 -7.48 -13.50 -1.49
C PHE A 390 -8.02 -12.10 -1.22
N VAL A 391 -8.32 -11.83 0.04
CA VAL A 391 -8.88 -10.54 0.48
C VAL A 391 -7.75 -9.53 0.57
N ILE A 392 -7.75 -8.53 -0.32
CA ILE A 392 -6.67 -7.55 -0.45
C ILE A 392 -6.36 -6.86 0.88
N SER A 393 -7.38 -6.36 1.58
CA SER A 393 -7.18 -5.66 2.86
C SER A 393 -6.59 -6.53 3.97
N GLU A 394 -6.72 -7.86 3.88
CA GLU A 394 -6.14 -8.81 4.83
C GLU A 394 -4.71 -9.21 4.47
N GLN A 395 -4.35 -9.12 3.20
CA GLN A 395 -3.04 -9.53 2.68
C GLN A 395 -2.08 -8.34 2.46
N ILE A 396 -2.58 -7.12 2.46
CA ILE A 396 -1.76 -5.91 2.34
C ILE A 396 -0.80 -5.80 3.53
N PRO A 397 0.48 -5.43 3.33
CA PRO A 397 1.46 -5.30 4.39
C PRO A 397 1.03 -4.37 5.53
N GLU A 398 1.48 -4.69 6.74
CA GLU A 398 1.14 -3.91 7.93
C GLU A 398 1.97 -2.62 8.03
N ILE A 399 1.48 -1.56 7.41
CA ILE A 399 2.03 -0.20 7.54
C ILE A 399 0.89 0.78 7.82
N LYS A 400 1.16 1.85 8.56
CA LYS A 400 0.19 2.93 8.73
C LYS A 400 0.01 3.69 7.41
N VAL A 401 -1.20 4.19 7.15
CA VAL A 401 -1.49 4.99 5.96
C VAL A 401 -0.57 6.21 5.86
N ILE A 402 -0.32 6.89 6.99
CA ILE A 402 0.59 8.04 7.02
C ILE A 402 2.03 7.66 6.70
N ASP A 403 2.51 6.51 7.18
CA ASP A 403 3.87 6.05 6.93
C ASP A 403 4.04 5.60 5.47
N PHE A 404 3.01 4.99 4.89
CA PHE A 404 2.98 4.66 3.46
C PHE A 404 3.10 5.92 2.58
N LEU A 405 2.28 6.95 2.85
CA LEU A 405 2.39 8.23 2.15
C LEU A 405 3.77 8.88 2.37
N THR A 406 4.27 8.85 3.61
CA THR A 406 5.62 9.35 3.95
C THR A 406 6.69 8.64 3.11
N GLY A 407 6.53 7.34 2.89
CA GLY A 407 7.43 6.56 2.06
C GLY A 407 7.49 7.06 0.62
N LEU A 408 6.33 7.25 -0.02
CA LEU A 408 6.27 7.80 -1.37
C LEU A 408 6.84 9.21 -1.45
N PHE A 409 6.55 10.06 -0.45
CA PHE A 409 7.12 11.41 -0.38
C PHE A 409 8.63 11.41 -0.28
N LYS A 410 9.19 10.49 0.51
CA LYS A 410 10.64 10.33 0.65
C LYS A 410 11.30 9.69 -0.56
N MET A 411 10.62 8.83 -1.29
CA MET A 411 11.16 8.28 -2.55
C MET A 411 11.28 9.35 -3.62
N PHE A 412 10.23 10.13 -3.80
CA PHE A 412 10.11 11.05 -4.93
C PHE A 412 10.32 12.52 -4.57
N ASN A 413 10.83 12.82 -3.37
CA ASN A 413 11.05 14.20 -2.89
C ASN A 413 9.81 15.09 -3.08
N LEU A 414 8.64 14.55 -2.65
CA LEU A 414 7.37 15.25 -2.82
C LEU A 414 7.18 16.33 -1.77
N THR A 415 6.55 17.41 -2.19
CA THR A 415 6.04 18.46 -1.30
C THR A 415 4.53 18.53 -1.40
N THR A 416 3.89 19.06 -0.37
CA THR A 416 2.43 19.12 -0.30
C THR A 416 1.95 20.36 0.45
N PHE A 417 0.79 20.84 0.07
CA PHE A 417 0.03 21.86 0.80
C PHE A 417 -1.45 21.73 0.43
N VAL A 418 -2.34 22.39 1.20
CA VAL A 418 -3.77 22.38 0.90
C VAL A 418 -4.14 23.62 0.12
N GLU A 419 -4.79 23.44 -1.02
CA GLU A 419 -5.31 24.53 -1.85
C GLU A 419 -6.58 25.15 -1.23
N GLU A 420 -7.03 26.29 -1.76
CA GLU A 420 -8.20 27.01 -1.22
C GLU A 420 -9.51 26.21 -1.33
N ASP A 421 -9.62 25.34 -2.30
CA ASP A 421 -10.78 24.45 -2.51
C ASP A 421 -10.74 23.20 -1.62
N GLY A 422 -9.65 22.98 -0.89
CA GLY A 422 -9.45 21.82 -0.03
C GLY A 422 -8.68 20.67 -0.67
N THR A 423 -8.32 20.79 -1.95
CA THR A 423 -7.47 19.81 -2.65
C THR A 423 -6.07 19.80 -2.02
N ILE A 424 -5.53 18.62 -1.78
CA ILE A 424 -4.17 18.44 -1.28
C ILE A 424 -3.22 18.38 -2.47
N TYR A 425 -2.54 19.48 -2.75
CA TYR A 425 -1.53 19.55 -3.78
C TYR A 425 -0.35 18.65 -3.44
N ILE A 426 0.12 17.85 -4.41
CA ILE A 426 1.29 16.98 -4.29
C ILE A 426 2.07 17.01 -5.59
N ASP A 427 3.34 17.40 -5.53
CA ASP A 427 4.27 17.30 -6.66
C ASP A 427 5.71 17.22 -6.13
N THR A 428 6.67 16.96 -7.01
CA THR A 428 8.09 17.01 -6.65
C THR A 428 8.49 18.41 -6.23
N LEU A 429 9.46 18.52 -5.34
CA LEU A 429 9.94 19.82 -4.86
C LEU A 429 10.45 20.70 -6.03
N ASP A 430 11.10 20.11 -7.01
CA ASP A 430 11.58 20.84 -8.19
C ASP A 430 10.42 21.36 -9.05
N ASN A 431 9.40 20.55 -9.30
CA ASN A 431 8.21 20.99 -10.03
C ASN A 431 7.40 22.04 -9.28
N PHE A 432 7.29 21.92 -7.96
CA PHE A 432 6.66 22.98 -7.15
C PHE A 432 7.26 24.35 -7.42
N TYR A 433 8.60 24.41 -7.50
CA TYR A 433 9.28 25.68 -7.76
C TYR A 433 9.28 26.11 -9.24
N THR A 434 9.10 25.20 -10.18
CA THR A 434 9.18 25.49 -11.60
C THR A 434 7.83 25.62 -12.29
N ASN A 435 6.84 24.81 -11.90
CA ASN A 435 5.60 24.67 -12.64
C ASN A 435 4.38 25.32 -11.96
N LYS A 436 4.34 25.39 -10.62
CA LYS A 436 3.14 25.85 -9.92
C LYS A 436 2.82 27.32 -10.17
N LYS A 437 3.86 28.16 -10.33
CA LYS A 437 3.71 29.51 -10.88
C LYS A 437 4.87 29.83 -11.81
N SER A 438 4.53 30.47 -12.91
CA SER A 438 5.52 30.97 -13.85
C SER A 438 6.59 31.77 -13.09
N ILE A 439 7.85 31.44 -13.32
CA ILE A 439 9.04 32.16 -12.80
C ILE A 439 8.96 33.68 -13.06
N SER A 440 8.09 34.09 -14.00
CA SER A 440 7.81 35.50 -14.32
C SER A 440 7.05 36.27 -13.22
N THR A 441 6.51 35.61 -12.19
CA THR A 441 5.78 36.28 -11.11
C THR A 441 6.68 36.45 -9.88
N ALA A 442 7.71 37.26 -9.99
CA ALA A 442 8.46 37.71 -8.82
C ALA A 442 7.85 39.00 -8.30
N TYR A 443 7.66 39.05 -7.01
CA TYR A 443 7.26 40.31 -6.35
C TYR A 443 8.51 41.07 -5.96
N ASP A 444 8.67 42.25 -6.53
CA ASP A 444 9.71 43.20 -6.03
C ASP A 444 9.28 43.73 -4.67
N ILE A 445 10.02 43.33 -3.65
CA ILE A 445 9.79 43.76 -2.26
C ILE A 445 10.88 44.73 -1.77
N SER A 446 11.76 45.22 -2.65
CA SER A 446 12.90 46.06 -2.30
C SER A 446 12.52 47.29 -1.45
N GLU A 447 11.39 47.92 -1.79
CA GLU A 447 10.89 49.10 -1.07
C GLU A 447 10.35 48.79 0.33
N PHE A 448 10.00 47.53 0.59
CA PHE A 448 9.34 47.10 1.83
C PHE A 448 10.32 46.48 2.83
N VAL A 449 11.56 46.21 2.42
CA VAL A 449 12.59 45.57 3.27
C VAL A 449 13.15 46.61 4.24
N ASP A 450 13.19 46.28 5.52
CA ASP A 450 13.90 47.06 6.52
C ASP A 450 15.42 46.86 6.40
N VAL A 451 16.06 47.85 5.77
CA VAL A 451 17.51 47.79 5.53
C VAL A 451 18.36 47.80 6.81
N LYS A 452 17.77 48.12 7.97
CA LYS A 452 18.47 48.14 9.26
C LYS A 452 18.53 46.77 9.95
N SER A 453 17.69 45.84 9.57
CA SER A 453 17.53 44.54 10.24
C SER A 453 17.76 43.31 9.36
N SER A 454 18.35 43.48 8.18
CA SER A 454 18.67 42.38 7.29
C SER A 454 19.94 41.64 7.75
N GLN A 455 19.91 40.32 7.67
CA GLN A 455 21.04 39.46 7.98
C GLN A 455 21.28 38.48 6.80
N VAL A 456 22.52 38.30 6.43
CA VAL A 456 22.92 37.28 5.47
C VAL A 456 23.72 36.21 6.23
N ASN A 457 23.12 35.04 6.37
CA ASN A 457 23.74 33.92 7.04
C ASN A 457 24.35 32.96 6.01
N VAL A 458 25.40 32.28 6.40
CA VAL A 458 25.94 31.20 5.60
C VAL A 458 24.90 30.07 5.57
N ALA A 459 24.53 29.63 4.38
CA ALA A 459 23.82 28.36 4.24
C ALA A 459 24.89 27.27 4.44
N LEU A 460 24.90 26.65 5.61
CA LEU A 460 25.86 25.59 5.87
C LEU A 460 25.52 24.39 4.99
N PRO A 461 26.52 23.78 4.31
CA PRO A 461 26.33 22.55 3.60
C PRO A 461 26.00 21.41 4.58
N TYR A 462 25.48 20.32 4.08
CA TYR A 462 25.40 19.11 4.88
C TYR A 462 26.76 18.46 4.96
N ARG A 463 27.16 18.01 6.16
CA ARG A 463 28.39 17.24 6.38
C ARG A 463 28.26 15.84 5.78
N GLU A 464 27.07 15.28 5.90
CA GLU A 464 26.77 13.92 5.44
C GLU A 464 25.39 13.90 4.79
N VAL A 465 25.30 13.16 3.70
CA VAL A 465 24.07 12.94 2.94
C VAL A 465 23.87 11.44 2.82
N SER A 466 22.74 10.93 3.32
CA SER A 466 22.38 9.52 3.23
C SER A 466 20.97 9.31 2.77
N PHE A 467 20.78 8.31 1.92
CA PHE A 467 19.48 7.88 1.42
C PHE A 467 19.40 6.37 1.48
N SER A 468 18.43 5.84 2.20
CA SER A 468 18.29 4.41 2.41
C SER A 468 16.82 3.98 2.49
N TYR A 469 16.63 2.68 2.45
CA TYR A 469 15.39 2.02 2.83
C TYR A 469 15.48 1.50 4.27
N GLU A 470 14.33 1.36 4.95
CA GLU A 470 14.31 0.90 6.34
C GLU A 470 14.68 -0.58 6.48
N ASP A 471 14.48 -1.36 5.40
CA ASP A 471 14.67 -2.80 5.41
C ASP A 471 15.23 -3.30 4.06
N THR A 472 16.46 -3.77 4.05
CA THR A 472 17.13 -4.36 2.89
C THR A 472 17.65 -5.77 3.19
N ASP A 473 17.19 -6.41 4.28
CA ASP A 473 17.73 -7.64 4.85
C ASP A 473 17.29 -8.92 4.11
N THR A 474 17.22 -8.89 2.78
CA THR A 474 16.95 -10.08 1.98
C THR A 474 18.24 -10.77 1.56
N PHE A 475 18.21 -12.10 1.44
CA PHE A 475 19.36 -12.92 1.05
C PHE A 475 20.07 -12.42 -0.22
N LEU A 476 19.31 -12.06 -1.26
CA LEU A 476 19.89 -11.54 -2.50
C LEU A 476 20.58 -10.19 -2.32
N ALA A 477 20.02 -9.29 -1.50
CA ALA A 477 20.64 -8.01 -1.18
C ALA A 477 21.92 -8.20 -0.36
N ALA A 478 21.90 -9.05 0.67
CA ALA A 478 23.06 -9.39 1.47
C ALA A 478 24.19 -10.00 0.60
N THR A 479 23.84 -10.88 -0.34
CA THR A 479 24.80 -11.44 -1.30
C THR A 479 25.44 -10.37 -2.20
N HIS A 480 24.62 -9.41 -2.69
CA HIS A 480 25.12 -8.27 -3.46
C HIS A 480 26.10 -7.42 -2.64
N ASN A 481 25.76 -7.12 -1.38
CA ASN A 481 26.62 -6.34 -0.48
C ASN A 481 27.97 -7.03 -0.28
N GLN A 482 27.97 -8.34 -0.10
CA GLN A 482 29.19 -9.14 0.05
C GLN A 482 30.03 -9.16 -1.23
N LEU A 483 29.40 -9.29 -2.41
CA LEU A 483 30.11 -9.36 -3.69
C LEU A 483 30.76 -8.04 -4.09
N PHE A 484 30.06 -6.93 -3.88
CA PHE A 484 30.48 -5.61 -4.37
C PHE A 484 31.02 -4.68 -3.29
N GLY A 485 30.96 -5.05 -2.01
CA GLY A 485 31.43 -4.24 -0.90
C GLY A 485 30.67 -2.91 -0.77
N GLN A 486 29.40 -2.88 -1.11
CA GLN A 486 28.54 -1.70 -1.03
C GLN A 486 27.13 -2.09 -0.59
N GLU A 487 26.49 -1.23 0.19
CA GLU A 487 25.11 -1.44 0.59
C GLU A 487 24.15 -1.37 -0.61
N TRP A 488 23.19 -2.30 -0.61
CA TRP A 488 22.20 -2.41 -1.66
C TRP A 488 21.30 -1.18 -1.70
N ALA A 489 21.17 -0.58 -2.90
CA ALA A 489 20.29 0.56 -3.19
C ALA A 489 20.53 1.84 -2.37
N GLU A 490 21.49 1.87 -1.47
CA GLU A 490 21.75 2.99 -0.55
C GLU A 490 22.86 3.90 -1.06
N THR A 491 22.73 5.17 -0.71
CA THR A 491 23.75 6.20 -0.99
C THR A 491 24.10 6.90 0.30
N ASP A 492 25.39 6.90 0.63
CA ASP A 492 25.96 7.57 1.79
C ASP A 492 27.26 8.29 1.39
N TYR A 493 27.30 9.60 1.65
CA TYR A 493 28.44 10.45 1.31
C TYR A 493 28.81 11.34 2.48
N THR A 494 30.05 11.24 2.94
CA THR A 494 30.66 12.26 3.76
C THR A 494 31.25 13.32 2.83
N GLN A 495 30.89 14.57 3.08
CA GLN A 495 31.30 15.68 2.23
C GLN A 495 32.66 16.23 2.69
N THR A 496 33.51 16.53 1.72
CA THR A 496 34.82 17.14 1.96
C THR A 496 34.97 18.44 1.16
N ASP A 497 35.79 19.36 1.66
CA ASP A 497 36.26 20.52 0.92
C ASP A 497 37.31 20.15 -0.14
N ASP A 498 37.80 21.14 -0.88
CA ASP A 498 38.81 20.95 -1.94
C ASP A 498 40.15 20.42 -1.40
N ASP A 499 40.42 20.57 -0.10
CA ASP A 499 41.62 20.06 0.59
C ASP A 499 41.40 18.68 1.20
N GLY A 500 40.22 18.10 1.07
CA GLY A 500 39.85 16.78 1.59
C GLY A 500 39.44 16.75 3.07
N ASN A 501 39.23 17.92 3.70
CA ASN A 501 38.72 17.99 5.07
C ASN A 501 37.21 17.83 5.07
N ILE A 502 36.66 17.16 6.11
CA ILE A 502 35.20 17.04 6.28
C ILE A 502 34.62 18.42 6.55
N VAL A 503 33.61 18.81 5.78
CA VAL A 503 32.94 20.11 5.94
C VAL A 503 32.12 20.17 7.21
N ASP A 504 32.01 21.35 7.82
CA ASP A 504 31.07 21.60 8.90
C ASP A 504 29.62 21.62 8.35
N GLY A 505 28.70 20.98 9.04
CA GLY A 505 27.31 20.97 8.63
C GLY A 505 26.46 19.96 9.40
N SER A 506 25.19 19.90 9.07
CA SER A 506 24.26 18.93 9.62
C SER A 506 24.26 17.64 8.79
N LEU A 507 23.58 16.62 9.32
CA LEU A 507 23.29 15.39 8.59
C LEU A 507 22.02 15.57 7.77
N TYR A 508 22.03 15.18 6.50
CA TYR A 508 20.86 15.04 5.68
C TYR A 508 20.63 13.57 5.36
N GLY A 509 19.65 12.96 6.03
CA GLY A 509 19.30 11.57 5.82
C GLY A 509 17.83 11.40 5.49
N VAL A 510 17.52 10.57 4.53
CA VAL A 510 16.18 10.19 4.14
C VAL A 510 16.10 8.67 4.19
N VAL A 511 15.22 8.14 5.04
CA VAL A 511 14.97 6.71 5.14
C VAL A 511 13.53 6.44 4.73
N ALA A 512 13.32 5.76 3.60
CA ALA A 512 12.02 5.34 3.15
C ALA A 512 11.53 4.13 3.98
N PRO A 513 10.31 4.14 4.55
CA PRO A 513 9.82 3.09 5.45
C PRO A 513 9.32 1.85 4.70
N PHE A 514 10.02 1.47 3.65
CA PHE A 514 9.74 0.32 2.81
C PHE A 514 10.85 -0.71 2.90
N GLY A 515 10.52 -1.95 2.55
CA GLY A 515 11.50 -2.96 2.22
C GLY A 515 11.97 -2.77 0.77
N HIS A 516 13.23 -3.11 0.52
CA HIS A 516 13.78 -2.95 -0.82
C HIS A 516 14.60 -4.17 -1.23
N PRO A 517 13.93 -5.21 -1.79
CA PRO A 517 14.60 -6.43 -2.20
C PRO A 517 15.41 -6.22 -3.47
N LYS A 518 16.46 -7.01 -3.62
CA LYS A 518 17.12 -7.19 -4.88
C LYS A 518 16.41 -8.24 -5.71
N TYR A 519 16.28 -7.99 -7.00
CA TYR A 519 15.80 -8.94 -7.99
C TYR A 519 16.95 -9.42 -8.85
N GLU A 520 16.97 -10.71 -9.18
CA GLU A 520 18.08 -11.34 -9.87
C GLU A 520 17.63 -11.87 -11.23
N ARG A 521 18.46 -11.66 -12.25
CA ARG A 521 18.26 -12.26 -13.55
C ARG A 521 18.94 -13.62 -13.59
N LEU A 522 18.17 -14.65 -13.94
CA LEU A 522 18.66 -16.02 -13.95
C LEU A 522 19.65 -16.27 -15.09
N ILE A 523 20.56 -17.18 -14.84
CA ILE A 523 21.50 -17.71 -15.82
C ILE A 523 21.09 -19.16 -16.10
N ASP A 524 21.10 -19.57 -17.37
CA ASP A 524 21.02 -20.98 -17.69
C ASP A 524 22.35 -21.67 -17.30
N ILE A 525 22.30 -22.48 -16.27
CA ILE A 525 23.47 -23.13 -15.71
C ILE A 525 24.16 -24.05 -16.73
N ASN A 526 23.37 -24.69 -17.62
CA ASN A 526 23.89 -25.59 -18.63
C ASN A 526 24.67 -24.88 -19.74
N THR A 527 24.23 -23.69 -20.14
CA THR A 527 24.83 -22.95 -21.26
C THR A 527 25.67 -21.76 -20.82
N GLU A 528 25.70 -21.47 -19.52
CA GLU A 528 26.39 -20.30 -18.93
C GLU A 528 25.94 -18.96 -19.56
N SER A 529 24.70 -18.89 -20.04
CA SER A 529 24.12 -17.70 -20.68
C SER A 529 23.04 -17.06 -19.83
N GLN A 530 22.95 -15.72 -19.89
CA GLN A 530 21.89 -14.98 -19.20
C GLN A 530 20.54 -15.27 -19.86
N THR A 531 19.53 -15.61 -19.06
CA THR A 531 18.15 -15.78 -19.52
C THR A 531 17.40 -14.46 -19.56
N ASP A 532 16.19 -14.46 -20.12
CA ASP A 532 15.27 -13.32 -20.04
C ASP A 532 14.38 -13.33 -18.78
N ILE A 533 14.64 -14.24 -17.84
CA ILE A 533 13.84 -14.43 -16.63
C ILE A 533 14.46 -13.71 -15.44
N GLN A 534 13.70 -12.80 -14.84
CA GLN A 534 14.04 -12.13 -13.57
C GLN A 534 13.07 -12.52 -12.47
N TRP A 535 13.59 -12.73 -11.26
CA TRP A 535 12.80 -13.17 -10.12
C TRP A 535 13.22 -12.48 -8.81
N GLY A 536 12.37 -12.61 -7.81
CA GLY A 536 12.63 -12.18 -6.45
C GLY A 536 12.52 -13.33 -5.46
N TRP A 537 13.33 -13.27 -4.38
CA TRP A 537 13.32 -14.27 -3.32
C TRP A 537 13.16 -13.58 -1.95
N SER A 538 11.98 -13.71 -1.36
CA SER A 538 11.65 -13.10 -0.08
C SER A 538 12.02 -14.03 1.08
N VAL A 539 13.31 -14.18 1.31
CA VAL A 539 13.89 -14.98 2.39
C VAL A 539 15.00 -14.19 3.10
N ASP A 540 15.25 -14.54 4.35
CA ASP A 540 16.36 -14.01 5.14
C ASP A 540 17.67 -14.77 4.86
N ASP A 541 18.74 -14.44 5.60
CA ASP A 541 20.05 -15.06 5.46
C ASP A 541 20.07 -16.57 5.76
N ASN A 542 19.08 -17.08 6.50
CA ASN A 542 18.91 -18.50 6.76
C ASN A 542 18.06 -19.20 5.69
N GLN A 543 17.63 -18.47 4.66
CA GLN A 543 16.72 -18.91 3.63
C GLN A 543 15.31 -19.27 4.16
N ASP A 544 14.94 -18.73 5.31
CA ASP A 544 13.59 -18.83 5.84
C ASP A 544 12.69 -17.74 5.25
N SER A 545 11.43 -18.05 5.06
CA SER A 545 10.44 -17.09 4.56
C SER A 545 10.44 -15.82 5.42
N TYR A 546 10.61 -14.68 4.78
CA TYR A 546 10.80 -13.39 5.40
C TYR A 546 9.58 -12.48 5.21
N ILE A 547 9.14 -11.84 6.28
CA ILE A 547 8.22 -10.70 6.23
C ILE A 547 8.99 -9.49 6.72
N GLY A 548 9.34 -8.64 5.79
CA GLY A 548 9.90 -7.32 6.08
C GLY A 548 8.85 -6.22 5.99
N LYS A 549 9.33 -5.04 5.64
CA LYS A 549 8.50 -3.88 5.32
C LYS A 549 7.80 -4.05 3.96
N PRO A 550 6.79 -3.21 3.62
CA PRO A 550 6.14 -3.27 2.32
C PRO A 550 7.13 -3.18 1.17
N LEU A 551 6.98 -4.05 0.17
CA LEU A 551 7.83 -4.10 -1.01
C LEU A 551 7.13 -3.43 -2.20
N LEU A 552 7.81 -2.47 -2.81
CA LEU A 552 7.39 -1.84 -4.05
C LEU A 552 8.28 -2.29 -5.21
N PHE A 553 7.71 -2.42 -6.39
CA PHE A 553 8.43 -2.85 -7.59
C PHE A 553 7.69 -2.43 -8.87
N TYR A 554 8.38 -2.50 -9.99
CA TYR A 554 7.80 -2.38 -11.34
C TYR A 554 7.62 -3.78 -11.93
N PRO A 555 6.40 -4.18 -12.34
CA PRO A 555 6.21 -5.41 -13.10
C PRO A 555 6.67 -5.22 -14.54
N ILE A 556 7.74 -5.88 -14.93
CA ILE A 556 8.16 -5.95 -16.33
C ILE A 556 7.39 -7.08 -17.01
N TYR A 557 6.52 -6.70 -17.94
CA TYR A 557 5.66 -7.62 -18.68
C TYR A 557 6.28 -7.95 -20.02
N THR A 558 6.95 -9.10 -20.10
CA THR A 558 7.66 -9.53 -21.32
C THR A 558 7.53 -11.03 -21.53
N ASN A 559 7.68 -11.44 -22.77
CA ASN A 559 7.75 -12.85 -23.15
C ASN A 559 9.22 -13.30 -23.17
N PRO A 560 9.69 -14.08 -22.19
CA PRO A 560 11.06 -14.56 -22.19
C PRO A 560 11.29 -15.51 -23.37
N SER A 561 12.54 -15.60 -23.82
CA SER A 561 12.94 -16.59 -24.85
C SER A 561 12.87 -18.02 -24.31
N GLU A 562 13.02 -18.17 -22.99
CA GLU A 562 12.93 -19.42 -22.28
C GLU A 562 11.49 -19.80 -21.97
N THR A 563 11.15 -21.08 -22.09
CA THR A 563 9.85 -21.59 -21.68
C THR A 563 9.88 -21.92 -20.18
N ILE A 564 8.98 -21.29 -19.42
CA ILE A 564 8.89 -21.48 -17.97
C ILE A 564 7.97 -22.65 -17.65
N SER A 565 8.46 -23.59 -16.84
CA SER A 565 7.67 -24.67 -16.26
C SER A 565 6.87 -24.18 -15.06
N PHE A 566 5.56 -24.42 -15.08
CA PHE A 566 4.64 -24.03 -14.02
C PHE A 566 3.99 -25.29 -13.41
N ILE A 567 4.01 -25.36 -12.09
CA ILE A 567 3.45 -26.49 -11.33
C ILE A 567 2.06 -26.11 -10.84
N ASP A 568 1.06 -26.77 -11.40
CA ASP A 568 -0.35 -26.57 -11.07
C ASP A 568 -0.75 -27.30 -9.78
N PHE A 569 -0.03 -28.36 -9.42
CA PHE A 569 -0.42 -29.19 -8.29
C PHE A 569 0.77 -29.91 -7.61
N VAL A 570 0.73 -29.88 -6.26
CA VAL A 570 1.65 -30.64 -5.40
C VAL A 570 0.83 -31.61 -4.57
N ASP A 571 1.17 -32.90 -4.60
CA ASP A 571 0.46 -33.91 -3.82
C ASP A 571 0.78 -33.85 -2.31
N ALA A 572 0.07 -34.63 -1.50
CA ALA A 572 0.27 -34.67 -0.04
C ALA A 572 1.68 -35.12 0.40
N ASN A 573 2.44 -35.73 -0.51
CA ASN A 573 3.82 -36.17 -0.26
C ASN A 573 4.85 -35.16 -0.78
N GLY A 574 4.40 -33.98 -1.26
CA GLY A 574 5.27 -32.96 -1.81
C GLY A 574 5.73 -33.23 -3.26
N ASN A 575 5.13 -34.20 -3.96
CA ASN A 575 5.50 -34.48 -5.34
C ASN A 575 4.74 -33.54 -6.31
N TYR A 576 5.44 -33.03 -7.30
CA TYR A 576 4.85 -32.28 -8.38
C TYR A 576 4.17 -33.24 -9.34
N THR A 577 2.84 -33.18 -9.41
CA THR A 577 2.07 -34.16 -10.18
C THR A 577 1.56 -33.66 -11.52
N ASN A 578 1.43 -32.35 -11.64
CA ASN A 578 1.00 -31.72 -12.88
C ASN A 578 1.85 -30.47 -13.16
N HIS A 579 2.37 -30.39 -14.38
CA HIS A 579 3.10 -29.20 -14.82
C HIS A 579 2.65 -28.81 -16.22
N SER A 580 2.80 -27.53 -16.52
CA SER A 580 2.46 -26.96 -17.82
C SER A 580 3.47 -25.91 -18.22
N ALA A 581 3.63 -25.71 -19.51
CA ALA A 581 4.43 -24.60 -20.02
C ALA A 581 3.68 -23.29 -19.83
N ILE A 582 4.39 -22.25 -19.40
CA ILE A 582 3.93 -20.87 -19.57
C ILE A 582 4.44 -20.41 -20.93
N THR A 583 3.51 -20.02 -21.79
CA THR A 583 3.78 -19.43 -23.10
C THR A 583 3.23 -18.01 -23.11
N GLY A 584 4.03 -17.06 -23.60
CA GLY A 584 3.66 -15.66 -23.62
C GLY A 584 4.26 -14.84 -22.49
N SER A 585 3.84 -13.58 -22.39
CA SER A 585 4.39 -12.64 -21.43
C SER A 585 4.01 -12.96 -19.99
N VAL A 586 4.95 -12.69 -19.09
CA VAL A 586 4.79 -12.85 -17.63
C VAL A 586 5.25 -11.60 -16.90
N ASN A 587 4.78 -11.42 -15.68
CA ASN A 587 5.15 -10.31 -14.81
C ASN A 587 6.40 -10.68 -14.00
N MET A 588 7.50 -10.02 -14.30
CA MET A 588 8.77 -10.15 -13.59
C MET A 588 8.99 -8.93 -12.71
N PRO A 589 9.41 -9.08 -11.45
CA PRO A 589 9.65 -7.95 -10.57
C PRO A 589 10.93 -7.22 -10.98
N SER A 590 10.95 -5.89 -10.88
CA SER A 590 12.12 -5.06 -11.16
C SER A 590 12.13 -3.81 -10.31
N ASN A 591 13.32 -3.31 -9.98
CA ASN A 591 13.48 -1.98 -9.38
C ASN A 591 13.54 -0.86 -10.44
N SER A 592 13.50 -1.22 -11.69
CA SER A 592 13.58 -0.33 -12.84
C SER A 592 12.38 -0.54 -13.77
N VAL A 593 11.99 0.50 -14.50
CA VAL A 593 10.90 0.41 -15.48
C VAL A 593 11.29 -0.39 -16.75
N SER A 594 12.53 -0.83 -16.85
CA SER A 594 13.05 -1.63 -17.98
C SER A 594 14.18 -2.55 -17.51
N PHE A 595 14.32 -3.71 -18.15
CA PHE A 595 15.46 -4.60 -17.94
C PHE A 595 16.77 -4.12 -18.60
N SER A 596 16.67 -3.27 -19.61
CA SER A 596 17.82 -2.85 -20.39
C SER A 596 18.51 -1.64 -19.78
N SER A 597 19.77 -1.79 -19.40
CA SER A 597 20.62 -0.67 -19.03
C SER A 597 20.67 0.34 -20.19
N GLY A 598 20.59 1.62 -19.88
CA GLY A 598 20.59 2.70 -20.86
C GLY A 598 19.23 3.04 -21.48
N THR A 599 18.20 2.23 -21.30
CA THR A 599 16.83 2.54 -21.68
C THR A 599 15.94 2.86 -20.48
N SER A 600 16.36 2.51 -19.27
CA SER A 600 15.65 2.85 -18.06
C SER A 600 15.77 4.33 -17.74
N THR A 601 14.63 5.00 -17.68
CA THR A 601 14.53 6.42 -17.30
C THR A 601 14.17 6.60 -15.83
N ALA A 602 13.80 5.53 -15.14
CA ALA A 602 13.42 5.52 -13.75
C ALA A 602 13.81 4.21 -13.07
N ASN A 603 14.34 4.36 -11.85
CA ASN A 603 14.71 3.28 -10.96
C ASN A 603 14.35 3.69 -9.54
N ILE A 604 13.84 2.76 -8.73
CA ILE A 604 13.52 3.04 -7.33
C ILE A 604 14.68 2.81 -6.37
N ASN A 605 15.89 2.56 -6.86
CA ASN A 605 17.10 2.58 -6.04
C ASN A 605 17.59 4.01 -5.82
N PHE A 606 18.16 4.32 -4.67
CA PHE A 606 18.86 5.59 -4.46
C PHE A 606 20.24 5.61 -5.14
N LYS A 607 20.89 4.44 -5.28
CA LYS A 607 22.19 4.23 -5.90
C LYS A 607 22.08 3.38 -7.17
N LEU A 608 23.04 3.50 -8.07
CA LEU A 608 23.10 2.67 -9.25
C LEU A 608 23.25 1.20 -8.88
N GLU A 609 22.43 0.37 -9.49
CA GLU A 609 22.49 -1.09 -9.37
C GLU A 609 23.68 -1.64 -10.17
N LYS A 610 24.33 -2.66 -9.66
CA LYS A 610 25.32 -3.44 -10.39
C LYS A 610 24.72 -4.76 -10.83
N ASN A 611 25.01 -5.13 -12.07
CA ASN A 611 24.65 -6.43 -12.60
C ASN A 611 25.71 -7.44 -12.16
N GLU A 612 25.32 -8.50 -11.45
CA GLU A 612 26.21 -9.51 -10.91
C GLU A 612 26.92 -10.31 -11.99
N TYR A 613 26.29 -10.47 -13.13
CA TYR A 613 26.85 -11.25 -14.24
C TYR A 613 27.93 -10.47 -15.01
N THR A 614 27.70 -9.18 -15.29
CA THR A 614 28.64 -8.35 -16.05
C THR A 614 29.56 -7.50 -15.17
N GLY A 615 29.19 -7.25 -13.91
CA GLY A 615 29.87 -6.32 -13.02
C GLY A 615 29.66 -4.84 -13.35
N ASP A 616 28.92 -4.55 -14.42
CA ASP A 616 28.66 -3.19 -14.88
C ASP A 616 27.56 -2.52 -14.04
N SER A 617 27.66 -1.20 -13.87
CA SER A 617 26.56 -0.42 -13.33
C SER A 617 25.47 -0.32 -14.39
N SER A 618 24.29 -0.83 -14.07
CA SER A 618 23.14 -0.77 -14.93
C SER A 618 22.10 0.18 -14.35
N PHE A 619 21.23 0.69 -15.22
CA PHE A 619 20.08 1.52 -14.89
C PHE A 619 20.43 2.93 -14.39
N THR A 620 20.33 3.89 -15.26
CA THR A 620 20.34 5.33 -14.95
C THR A 620 18.98 5.77 -14.40
N GLY A 621 18.93 6.97 -13.84
CA GLY A 621 17.67 7.55 -13.36
C GLY A 621 17.26 7.07 -11.97
N THR A 622 18.23 6.92 -11.05
CA THR A 622 17.97 6.60 -9.65
C THR A 622 17.15 7.69 -8.96
N LEU A 623 16.52 7.36 -7.84
CA LEU A 623 15.77 8.32 -7.03
C LEU A 623 16.62 9.54 -6.65
N PHE A 624 17.88 9.30 -6.28
CA PHE A 624 18.79 10.41 -5.98
C PHE A 624 19.01 11.30 -7.20
N GLN A 625 19.30 10.70 -8.36
CA GLN A 625 19.58 11.48 -9.58
C GLN A 625 18.38 12.30 -10.04
N ASN A 626 17.18 11.70 -10.02
CA ASN A 626 15.99 12.32 -10.57
C ASN A 626 15.32 13.33 -9.63
N TYR A 627 15.40 13.11 -8.31
CA TYR A 627 14.57 13.86 -7.36
C TYR A 627 15.35 14.64 -6.30
N TYR A 628 16.61 14.31 -6.06
CA TYR A 628 17.38 14.91 -4.97
C TYR A 628 18.63 15.66 -5.43
N SER A 629 19.23 15.28 -6.56
CA SER A 629 20.52 15.81 -7.01
C SER A 629 20.50 17.32 -7.16
N THR A 630 19.46 17.89 -7.75
CA THR A 630 19.30 19.35 -7.91
C THR A 630 19.31 20.06 -6.58
N TYR A 631 18.50 19.57 -5.61
CA TYR A 631 18.41 20.17 -4.28
C TYR A 631 19.75 20.09 -3.54
N ILE A 632 20.38 18.92 -3.52
CA ILE A 632 21.64 18.69 -2.82
C ILE A 632 22.78 19.53 -3.45
N THR A 633 22.86 19.55 -4.79
CA THR A 633 23.85 20.38 -5.51
C THR A 633 23.70 21.86 -5.18
N ASN A 634 22.46 22.35 -5.12
CA ASN A 634 22.22 23.74 -4.75
C ASN A 634 22.63 24.04 -3.30
N VAL A 635 22.38 23.13 -2.36
CA VAL A 635 22.77 23.32 -0.96
C VAL A 635 24.28 23.35 -0.78
N PHE A 636 25.01 22.50 -1.54
CA PHE A 636 26.49 22.49 -1.52
C PHE A 636 27.15 23.61 -2.28
N ASN A 637 26.38 24.40 -3.04
CA ASN A 637 26.95 25.51 -3.77
C ASN A 637 27.47 26.58 -2.81
N THR A 638 28.76 26.89 -2.89
CA THR A 638 29.45 27.87 -2.05
C THR A 638 28.90 29.29 -2.18
N LYS A 639 28.15 29.59 -3.25
CA LYS A 639 27.46 30.87 -3.45
C LYS A 639 26.09 30.93 -2.76
N ASN A 640 25.59 29.83 -2.26
CA ASN A 640 24.28 29.79 -1.63
C ASN A 640 24.28 30.52 -0.27
N ARG A 641 23.21 31.26 0.01
CA ARG A 641 23.05 32.08 1.22
C ARG A 641 21.63 31.99 1.71
N LEU A 642 21.48 31.93 3.03
CA LEU A 642 20.21 32.10 3.68
C LEU A 642 20.09 33.56 4.12
N THR A 643 19.27 34.32 3.41
CA THR A 643 19.05 35.74 3.68
C THR A 643 17.82 35.88 4.58
N LYS A 644 18.00 36.47 5.76
CA LYS A 644 16.89 36.83 6.66
C LYS A 644 16.63 38.29 6.53
N VAL A 645 15.42 38.66 6.17
CA VAL A 645 14.99 40.04 6.05
C VAL A 645 13.72 40.28 6.86
N LYS A 646 13.63 41.47 7.38
CA LYS A 646 12.40 42.03 7.91
C LYS A 646 11.81 42.92 6.84
N ALA A 647 10.54 42.76 6.50
CA ALA A 647 9.85 43.56 5.51
C ALA A 647 8.46 43.95 5.99
N TYR A 648 7.94 45.08 5.50
CA TYR A 648 6.56 45.52 5.75
C TYR A 648 5.73 45.31 4.47
N LEU A 649 5.22 44.11 4.30
CA LEU A 649 4.54 43.73 3.07
C LEU A 649 3.17 44.39 2.95
N PRO A 650 2.88 45.04 1.81
CA PRO A 650 1.57 45.63 1.56
C PRO A 650 0.50 44.53 1.35
N LEU A 651 -0.76 44.92 1.64
CA LEU A 651 -1.91 44.03 1.55
C LEU A 651 -1.98 43.29 0.20
N ARG A 652 -1.67 43.99 -0.91
CA ARG A 652 -1.67 43.41 -2.27
C ARG A 652 -0.73 42.19 -2.44
N ILE A 653 0.40 42.19 -1.72
CA ILE A 653 1.35 41.09 -1.74
C ILE A 653 0.84 40.01 -0.80
N LEU A 654 0.45 40.34 0.42
CA LEU A 654 -0.03 39.41 1.42
C LEU A 654 -1.22 38.55 0.94
N LEU A 655 -2.15 39.14 0.17
CA LEU A 655 -3.32 38.46 -0.34
C LEU A 655 -3.02 37.49 -1.53
N ASN A 656 -1.93 37.74 -2.27
CA ASN A 656 -1.72 37.08 -3.55
C ASN A 656 -0.49 36.16 -3.62
N PHE A 657 0.50 36.35 -2.73
CA PHE A 657 1.70 35.51 -2.80
C PHE A 657 1.43 34.08 -2.31
N THR A 658 2.18 33.16 -2.86
CA THR A 658 2.30 31.78 -2.39
C THR A 658 3.77 31.45 -2.13
N LEU A 659 4.05 30.37 -1.42
CA LEU A 659 5.43 29.94 -1.16
C LEU A 659 6.18 29.49 -2.44
N ALA A 660 5.47 29.23 -3.53
CA ALA A 660 6.07 28.93 -4.84
C ALA A 660 6.60 30.16 -5.57
N ASP A 661 6.16 31.37 -5.17
CA ASP A 661 6.58 32.61 -5.80
C ASP A 661 8.02 33.00 -5.44
N ARG A 662 8.51 34.03 -6.13
CA ARG A 662 9.84 34.60 -5.89
C ARG A 662 9.70 36.00 -5.30
N PHE A 663 10.66 36.34 -4.46
CA PHE A 663 10.85 37.74 -4.03
C PHE A 663 12.12 38.29 -4.68
N ASP A 664 11.98 39.45 -5.32
CA ASP A 664 13.11 40.22 -5.81
C ASP A 664 13.46 41.32 -4.80
N ILE A 665 14.75 41.43 -4.44
CA ILE A 665 15.28 42.46 -3.55
C ILE A 665 16.53 43.03 -4.21
N ASN A 666 16.48 44.31 -4.58
CA ASN A 666 17.59 45.02 -5.22
C ASN A 666 18.14 44.27 -6.45
N GLY A 667 17.25 43.76 -7.28
CA GLY A 667 17.60 43.07 -8.51
C GLY A 667 18.13 41.62 -8.33
N LYS A 668 18.09 41.10 -7.13
CA LYS A 668 18.41 39.71 -6.84
C LYS A 668 17.14 38.93 -6.55
N ARG A 669 17.05 37.73 -7.12
CA ARG A 669 15.90 36.84 -6.99
C ARG A 669 16.10 35.79 -5.92
N TYR A 670 15.04 35.51 -5.18
CA TYR A 670 15.06 34.60 -4.03
C TYR A 670 13.83 33.68 -4.04
N LYS A 671 14.05 32.44 -3.62
CA LYS A 671 13.00 31.48 -3.21
C LYS A 671 12.60 31.78 -1.76
N ILE A 672 11.30 31.66 -1.47
CA ILE A 672 10.78 31.82 -0.12
C ILE A 672 10.97 30.51 0.63
N ASN A 673 11.75 30.50 1.72
CA ASN A 673 11.90 29.33 2.59
C ASN A 673 10.85 29.34 3.71
N SER A 674 10.71 30.46 4.39
CA SER A 674 9.67 30.65 5.40
C SER A 674 9.33 32.12 5.54
N ILE A 675 8.12 32.40 6.00
CA ILE A 675 7.65 33.75 6.30
C ILE A 675 6.74 33.71 7.53
N GLU A 676 7.03 34.60 8.47
CA GLU A 676 6.17 34.91 9.63
C GLU A 676 5.69 36.33 9.51
N THR A 677 4.38 36.52 9.30
CA THR A 677 3.79 37.84 9.08
C THR A 677 2.86 38.24 10.22
N ASN A 678 3.06 39.42 10.78
CA ASN A 678 2.09 40.08 11.63
C ASN A 678 1.00 40.73 10.76
N LEU A 679 -0.22 40.18 10.83
CA LEU A 679 -1.32 40.59 9.96
C LEU A 679 -1.83 42.03 10.23
N ALA A 680 -1.63 42.57 11.44
CA ALA A 680 -2.05 43.93 11.77
C ALA A 680 -1.14 44.99 11.16
N THR A 681 0.15 44.73 11.07
CA THR A 681 1.16 45.69 10.63
C THR A 681 1.70 45.39 9.23
N GLY A 682 1.57 44.15 8.74
CA GLY A 682 2.26 43.67 7.54
C GLY A 682 3.75 43.35 7.77
N GLU A 683 4.24 43.52 9.02
CA GLU A 683 5.61 43.17 9.37
C GLU A 683 5.85 41.68 9.19
N SER A 684 6.81 41.35 8.35
CA SER A 684 7.12 39.97 7.98
C SER A 684 8.60 39.69 8.22
N ASN A 685 8.88 38.59 8.95
CA ASN A 685 10.21 38.04 9.06
C ASN A 685 10.32 36.92 7.99
N ILE A 686 11.20 37.10 7.03
CA ILE A 686 11.28 36.26 5.83
C ILE A 686 12.65 35.63 5.78
N GLU A 687 12.67 34.29 5.59
CA GLU A 687 13.87 33.54 5.25
C GLU A 687 13.86 33.24 3.77
N LEU A 688 14.91 33.61 3.09
CA LEU A 688 15.05 33.57 1.65
C LEU A 688 16.30 32.77 1.24
N LEU A 689 16.15 31.94 0.24
CA LEU A 689 17.27 31.26 -0.46
C LEU A 689 17.53 31.97 -1.78
N ASN A 690 18.77 32.39 -2.02
CA ASN A 690 19.10 32.99 -3.31
C ASN A 690 18.92 31.98 -4.45
N GLU A 691 18.35 32.44 -5.54
CA GLU A 691 18.26 31.67 -6.79
C GLU A 691 19.51 31.97 -7.62
N LEU A 692 20.28 30.90 -7.97
CA LEU A 692 21.55 30.99 -8.68
C LEU A 692 21.33 30.94 -10.20
#